data_1ef619a8c86cc4024485a7a3b234c09b
#
_entry.id   1ef619a8c86cc4024485a7a3b234c09b
#
_cell.length_a   1.000
_cell.length_b   1.000
_cell.length_c   1.000
_cell.angle_alpha   90.00
_cell.angle_beta   90.00
_cell.angle_gamma   90.00
#
_symmetry.space_group_name_H-M   'P 1'
#
loop_
_entity.id
_entity.type
_entity.pdbx_description
1 polymer ?
#
loop_
_entity_poly.entity_id
_entity_poly.type
_entity_poly.pdbx_seq_one_letter_code
_entity_poly.pdbx_strand_id
1 'polypeptide(L)'
;MKFDFLPNLEKPNLDDRKFKDLVEECILRIPRYCPEWTNHNPGDPGITLIELFAWLTDQMLLRFNQVPLLNYITFLELLGIRLQAPTPAKCELTFYLSREQAEPVRIPYGTEVATVRTENDEAIIFTTDEELVIGNAQIKHFLTAIEKEKTPQNFYTQVNPGSSRWDTTDELYLFESCQPGNCFYLVLDELENNFTDEEEPGNTISGNVIAVNFRGNAARATGIIPENPPLKWEVWNGEEWSKVELEKDKTKGFSFDGVTQSLENGADVILRLPQRLPDYQFGNYNGYWIRCLYAEPSSGQEYYYESPTIIGISVRAIGGAVNATQCVRVENEVLGISNGKPGQIFELQSKPILDRNREQQEYLEISLPGKEEVEIWEEVKDFGKSNQNSKHYIIDSVTGTLQFGPLVREASQLRELTLERRENQRHRPNTAIVRRDDYGQRNLTYIQPESNTLEALERQYGAVPPPGAEILMKAYRTGGGSPGNVKEGTLSVLKYSIPYVKSVTNYRQATGGHDSESLEQAVIRVPEILRTRECAVIPEDFERIIKQAKVSREIARAHCTTNHTAGVVRLLVVPEPNNFQPYSDNFCGTNPDEDLKISDELKRELLKYIDNRKPLGIQVRLEQPRYVGVRVRLEVLLEKNIRLSEEEVRIRIKAFLHRFLNPLKGGFDGEGWELGKKLHASEIVAVCQKMPEVKYVGDVKLFEARKFPQGWVCEDEDNPEINPGSEAIIFSWEQLNSHPEEELNFGLNLEPNFGHIIEFIDY
;
A
#
# COMPACT_ATOMS: atom_id res chain seq x y z
N MET A 1 -12.54 -2.13 26.00
CA MET A 1 -13.97 -2.53 26.00
C MET A 1 -14.27 -3.10 24.65
N LYS A 2 -14.38 -4.43 24.52
CA LYS A 2 -14.93 -5.06 23.31
C LYS A 2 -16.38 -4.64 23.22
N PHE A 3 -16.70 -3.83 22.24
CA PHE A 3 -18.10 -3.49 21.95
C PHE A 3 -18.75 -4.68 21.29
N ASP A 4 -19.45 -5.47 22.07
CA ASP A 4 -20.35 -6.55 21.65
C ASP A 4 -21.62 -6.01 20.96
N PHE A 5 -21.44 -4.98 20.11
CA PHE A 5 -22.52 -4.28 19.39
C PHE A 5 -22.47 -4.50 17.88
N LEU A 6 -21.75 -5.48 17.42
CA LEU A 6 -22.07 -5.97 16.08
C LEU A 6 -23.41 -6.68 16.21
N PRO A 7 -24.47 -6.20 15.53
CA PRO A 7 -25.65 -7.03 15.42
C PRO A 7 -25.17 -8.32 14.76
N ASN A 8 -25.24 -9.43 15.50
CA ASN A 8 -25.24 -10.77 14.93
C ASN A 8 -26.53 -10.89 14.12
N LEU A 9 -26.64 -10.12 13.06
CA LEU A 9 -27.64 -10.29 12.04
C LEU A 9 -27.20 -11.52 11.26
N GLU A 10 -27.57 -12.69 11.80
CA GLU A 10 -27.63 -13.89 10.99
C GLU A 10 -28.33 -13.50 9.70
N LYS A 11 -27.73 -13.82 8.55
CA LYS A 11 -28.38 -13.58 7.25
C LYS A 11 -29.76 -14.23 7.34
N PRO A 12 -30.87 -13.47 7.31
CA PRO A 12 -32.17 -14.07 7.43
C PRO A 12 -32.38 -14.99 6.23
N ASN A 13 -32.31 -16.28 6.48
CA ASN A 13 -32.69 -17.28 5.50
C ASN A 13 -34.23 -17.33 5.57
N LEU A 14 -34.90 -16.87 4.52
CA LEU A 14 -36.36 -16.80 4.51
C LEU A 14 -36.98 -18.17 4.46
N ASP A 15 -36.30 -19.16 3.86
CA ASP A 15 -36.66 -20.55 3.85
C ASP A 15 -35.39 -21.40 3.74
N ASP A 16 -35.14 -22.28 4.69
CA ASP A 16 -33.95 -23.12 4.82
C ASP A 16 -34.12 -24.53 4.22
N ARG A 17 -35.35 -24.87 3.74
CA ARG A 17 -35.63 -26.14 3.09
C ARG A 17 -34.84 -26.31 1.81
N LYS A 18 -34.23 -27.47 1.65
CA LYS A 18 -33.48 -27.90 0.47
C LYS A 18 -34.33 -28.89 -0.36
N PHE A 19 -33.87 -29.13 -1.57
CA PHE A 19 -34.50 -30.09 -2.48
C PHE A 19 -34.93 -31.41 -1.78
N LYS A 20 -34.05 -32.01 -0.98
CA LYS A 20 -34.37 -33.28 -0.26
C LYS A 20 -35.51 -33.11 0.73
N ASP A 21 -35.52 -32.03 1.49
CA ASP A 21 -36.54 -31.75 2.51
C ASP A 21 -37.92 -31.59 1.85
N LEU A 22 -37.93 -30.91 0.68
CA LEU A 22 -39.16 -30.74 -0.11
C LEU A 22 -39.68 -32.04 -0.66
N VAL A 23 -38.83 -32.94 -1.16
CA VAL A 23 -39.21 -34.27 -1.63
C VAL A 23 -39.75 -35.12 -0.48
N GLU A 24 -39.03 -35.16 0.65
CA GLU A 24 -39.45 -35.90 1.84
C GLU A 24 -40.79 -35.41 2.39
N GLU A 25 -40.99 -34.09 2.46
CA GLU A 25 -42.26 -33.49 2.89
C GLU A 25 -43.42 -33.91 1.97
N CYS A 26 -43.19 -33.91 0.65
CA CYS A 26 -44.18 -34.35 -0.31
C CYS A 26 -44.52 -35.84 -0.14
N ILE A 27 -43.50 -36.70 0.00
CA ILE A 27 -43.69 -38.15 0.21
C ILE A 27 -44.46 -38.43 1.50
N LEU A 28 -44.15 -37.76 2.61
CA LEU A 28 -44.85 -37.89 3.87
C LEU A 28 -46.34 -37.50 3.79
N ARG A 29 -46.71 -36.65 2.82
CA ARG A 29 -48.11 -36.26 2.59
C ARG A 29 -48.91 -37.22 1.72
N ILE A 30 -48.27 -38.08 0.93
CA ILE A 30 -48.95 -39.05 0.01
C ILE A 30 -49.96 -39.93 0.75
N PRO A 31 -49.66 -40.57 1.90
CA PRO A 31 -50.63 -41.44 2.57
C PRO A 31 -51.94 -40.76 2.99
N ARG A 32 -51.88 -39.42 3.17
CA ARG A 32 -53.05 -38.62 3.54
C ARG A 32 -53.95 -38.29 2.36
N TYR A 33 -53.38 -38.11 1.17
CA TYR A 33 -54.13 -37.66 -0.02
C TYR A 33 -54.37 -38.76 -1.05
N CYS A 34 -53.46 -39.75 -1.11
CA CYS A 34 -53.52 -40.87 -2.04
C CYS A 34 -53.07 -42.14 -1.32
N PRO A 35 -53.93 -42.71 -0.37
CA PRO A 35 -53.52 -43.84 0.43
C PRO A 35 -53.30 -45.11 -0.38
N GLU A 36 -53.80 -45.17 -1.61
CA GLU A 36 -53.63 -46.33 -2.53
C GLU A 36 -52.27 -46.34 -3.20
N TRP A 37 -51.53 -45.19 -3.19
CA TRP A 37 -50.23 -45.12 -3.78
C TRP A 37 -49.14 -45.51 -2.80
N THR A 38 -48.67 -46.72 -2.93
CA THR A 38 -47.70 -47.37 -2.02
C THR A 38 -46.29 -47.50 -2.62
N ASN A 39 -46.09 -47.23 -3.91
CA ASN A 39 -44.82 -47.33 -4.58
C ASN A 39 -44.13 -45.96 -4.59
N HIS A 40 -43.12 -45.83 -3.74
CA HIS A 40 -42.34 -44.58 -3.61
C HIS A 40 -40.91 -44.71 -4.18
N ASN A 41 -40.70 -45.61 -5.13
CA ASN A 41 -39.40 -45.82 -5.76
C ASN A 41 -39.06 -44.66 -6.73
N PRO A 42 -37.75 -44.28 -6.90
CA PRO A 42 -37.32 -43.24 -7.79
C PRO A 42 -37.71 -43.40 -9.27
N GLY A 43 -38.09 -44.60 -9.71
CA GLY A 43 -38.56 -44.87 -11.07
C GLY A 43 -40.07 -44.73 -11.26
N ASP A 44 -40.82 -44.35 -10.24
CA ASP A 44 -42.25 -44.12 -10.34
C ASP A 44 -42.53 -42.74 -10.97
N PRO A 45 -43.41 -42.65 -11.98
CA PRO A 45 -43.74 -41.38 -12.62
C PRO A 45 -44.24 -40.29 -11.66
N GLY A 46 -44.96 -40.69 -10.61
CA GLY A 46 -45.45 -39.76 -9.58
C GLY A 46 -44.32 -39.22 -8.72
N ILE A 47 -43.35 -40.03 -8.34
CA ILE A 47 -42.16 -39.58 -7.62
C ILE A 47 -41.32 -38.65 -8.50
N THR A 48 -41.14 -38.97 -9.79
CA THR A 48 -40.43 -38.07 -10.74
C THR A 48 -41.12 -36.69 -10.85
N LEU A 49 -42.44 -36.64 -10.81
CA LEU A 49 -43.17 -35.35 -10.79
C LEU A 49 -42.97 -34.61 -9.45
N ILE A 50 -42.92 -35.28 -8.34
CA ILE A 50 -42.62 -34.69 -7.04
C ILE A 50 -41.19 -34.11 -7.05
N GLU A 51 -40.21 -34.87 -7.54
CA GLU A 51 -38.82 -34.40 -7.65
C GLU A 51 -38.71 -33.20 -8.58
N LEU A 52 -39.40 -33.20 -9.73
CA LEU A 52 -39.41 -32.05 -10.64
C LEU A 52 -40.01 -30.82 -9.96
N PHE A 53 -41.10 -30.97 -9.24
CA PHE A 53 -41.74 -29.86 -8.53
C PHE A 53 -40.87 -29.36 -7.37
N ALA A 54 -40.25 -30.27 -6.63
CA ALA A 54 -39.30 -29.93 -5.58
C ALA A 54 -38.08 -29.17 -6.12
N TRP A 55 -37.56 -29.59 -7.28
CA TRP A 55 -36.46 -28.86 -7.96
C TRP A 55 -36.88 -27.47 -8.38
N LEU A 56 -38.04 -27.29 -8.99
CA LEU A 56 -38.59 -25.99 -9.33
C LEU A 56 -38.77 -25.08 -8.11
N THR A 57 -39.28 -25.68 -7.01
CA THR A 57 -39.43 -24.95 -5.74
C THR A 57 -38.10 -24.55 -5.16
N ASP A 58 -37.12 -25.45 -5.14
CA ASP A 58 -35.74 -25.17 -4.69
C ASP A 58 -35.11 -23.98 -5.48
N GLN A 59 -35.30 -23.94 -6.83
CA GLN A 59 -34.86 -22.80 -7.65
C GLN A 59 -35.59 -21.49 -7.27
N MET A 60 -36.84 -21.55 -6.90
CA MET A 60 -37.59 -20.39 -6.40
C MET A 60 -37.09 -19.96 -5.02
N LEU A 61 -36.82 -20.88 -4.11
CA LEU A 61 -36.29 -20.58 -2.78
C LEU A 61 -34.89 -19.95 -2.86
N LEU A 62 -34.04 -20.43 -3.75
CA LEU A 62 -32.73 -19.81 -4.00
C LEU A 62 -32.88 -18.32 -4.38
N ARG A 63 -33.79 -17.98 -5.29
CA ARG A 63 -34.09 -16.59 -5.65
C ARG A 63 -34.72 -15.82 -4.49
N PHE A 64 -35.58 -16.43 -3.74
CA PHE A 64 -36.26 -15.84 -2.58
C PHE A 64 -35.26 -15.48 -1.46
N ASN A 65 -34.29 -16.34 -1.22
CA ASN A 65 -33.22 -16.13 -0.23
C ASN A 65 -32.20 -15.07 -0.67
N GLN A 66 -32.18 -14.66 -1.94
CA GLN A 66 -31.37 -13.51 -2.41
C GLN A 66 -32.01 -12.15 -2.08
N VAL A 67 -33.32 -12.08 -1.79
CA VAL A 67 -34.03 -10.81 -1.53
C VAL A 67 -33.44 -10.05 -0.33
N PRO A 68 -33.11 -10.69 0.82
CA PRO A 68 -32.48 -9.96 1.91
C PRO A 68 -31.14 -9.33 1.52
N LEU A 69 -30.33 -10.02 0.73
CA LEU A 69 -29.04 -9.52 0.25
C LEU A 69 -29.22 -8.25 -0.62
N LEU A 70 -30.16 -8.28 -1.56
CA LEU A 70 -30.48 -7.13 -2.39
C LEU A 70 -31.02 -5.96 -1.56
N ASN A 71 -31.82 -6.22 -0.55
CA ASN A 71 -32.32 -5.21 0.36
C ASN A 71 -31.19 -4.56 1.17
N TYR A 72 -30.18 -5.32 1.61
CA TYR A 72 -28.99 -4.77 2.26
C TYR A 72 -28.21 -3.85 1.33
N ILE A 73 -27.96 -4.26 0.10
CA ILE A 73 -27.27 -3.44 -0.89
C ILE A 73 -28.04 -2.14 -1.14
N THR A 74 -29.35 -2.22 -1.39
CA THR A 74 -30.19 -1.05 -1.59
C THR A 74 -30.20 -0.13 -0.36
N PHE A 75 -30.19 -0.69 0.85
CA PHE A 75 -30.12 0.11 2.08
C PHE A 75 -28.76 0.82 2.23
N LEU A 76 -27.65 0.19 1.86
CA LEU A 76 -26.33 0.80 1.83
C LEU A 76 -26.28 1.93 0.80
N GLU A 77 -26.84 1.71 -0.38
CA GLU A 77 -26.94 2.75 -1.41
C GLU A 77 -27.76 3.95 -0.96
N LEU A 78 -28.87 3.72 -0.26
CA LEU A 78 -29.71 4.79 0.35
C LEU A 78 -28.93 5.60 1.38
N LEU A 79 -27.99 4.97 2.10
CA LEU A 79 -27.08 5.64 3.03
C LEU A 79 -25.91 6.33 2.32
N GLY A 80 -25.80 6.22 1.01
CA GLY A 80 -24.67 6.74 0.22
C GLY A 80 -23.38 5.94 0.38
N ILE A 81 -23.46 4.71 0.92
CA ILE A 81 -22.31 3.86 1.16
C ILE A 81 -22.22 2.83 0.03
N ARG A 82 -21.08 2.81 -0.66
CA ARG A 82 -20.78 1.85 -1.71
C ARG A 82 -19.73 0.85 -1.24
N LEU A 83 -19.71 -0.32 -1.84
CA LEU A 83 -18.65 -1.30 -1.66
C LEU A 83 -17.32 -0.72 -2.16
N GLN A 84 -16.24 -0.99 -1.45
CA GLN A 84 -14.91 -0.54 -1.87
C GLN A 84 -14.44 -1.40 -3.03
N ALA A 85 -13.94 -0.71 -4.08
CA ALA A 85 -13.30 -1.37 -5.21
C ALA A 85 -11.98 -2.01 -4.77
N PRO A 86 -11.48 -3.03 -5.49
CA PRO A 86 -10.19 -3.62 -5.20
C PRO A 86 -9.09 -2.57 -5.37
N THR A 87 -8.06 -2.66 -4.53
CA THR A 87 -6.87 -1.81 -4.65
C THR A 87 -5.81 -2.52 -5.48
N PRO A 88 -5.10 -1.82 -6.36
CA PRO A 88 -4.02 -2.40 -7.13
C PRO A 88 -2.75 -2.54 -6.31
N ALA A 89 -1.98 -3.59 -6.57
CA ALA A 89 -0.63 -3.72 -6.06
C ALA A 89 0.29 -2.71 -6.74
N LYS A 90 1.30 -2.25 -6.02
CA LYS A 90 2.33 -1.33 -6.50
C LYS A 90 3.71 -1.93 -6.31
N CYS A 91 4.61 -1.65 -7.24
CA CYS A 91 6.02 -2.02 -7.14
C CYS A 91 6.89 -1.02 -7.91
N GLU A 92 8.19 -1.11 -7.69
CA GLU A 92 9.18 -0.43 -8.48
C GLU A 92 9.72 -1.38 -9.55
N LEU A 93 9.66 -0.97 -10.81
CA LEU A 93 10.22 -1.70 -11.96
C LEU A 93 11.55 -1.10 -12.36
N THR A 94 12.57 -1.93 -12.50
CA THR A 94 13.89 -1.51 -12.97
C THR A 94 14.11 -2.02 -14.40
N PHE A 95 14.35 -1.10 -15.31
CA PHE A 95 14.64 -1.35 -16.71
C PHE A 95 16.16 -1.29 -16.95
N TYR A 96 16.71 -2.26 -17.64
CA TYR A 96 18.14 -2.30 -17.98
C TYR A 96 18.36 -2.10 -19.47
N LEU A 97 19.35 -1.28 -19.80
CA LEU A 97 19.75 -1.05 -21.16
C LEU A 97 20.62 -2.19 -21.71
N SER A 98 20.55 -2.44 -23.01
CA SER A 98 21.39 -3.42 -23.69
C SER A 98 22.85 -2.99 -23.78
N ARG A 99 23.09 -1.70 -23.89
CA ARG A 99 24.40 -1.02 -23.93
C ARG A 99 24.22 0.45 -23.56
N GLU A 100 25.29 1.10 -23.24
CA GLU A 100 25.33 2.55 -23.05
C GLU A 100 24.86 3.27 -24.31
N GLN A 101 24.03 4.30 -24.13
CA GLN A 101 23.48 5.13 -25.19
C GLN A 101 24.02 6.56 -25.07
N ALA A 102 24.29 7.20 -26.20
CA ALA A 102 24.72 8.60 -26.21
C ALA A 102 23.57 9.56 -25.94
N GLU A 103 22.35 9.16 -26.34
CA GLU A 103 21.12 9.92 -26.14
C GLU A 103 20.29 9.31 -25.02
N PRO A 104 19.53 10.10 -24.26
CA PRO A 104 18.63 9.60 -23.22
C PRO A 104 17.59 8.63 -23.79
N VAL A 105 17.37 7.52 -23.10
CA VAL A 105 16.34 6.53 -23.44
C VAL A 105 15.09 6.81 -22.65
N ARG A 106 13.97 7.05 -23.35
CA ARG A 106 12.67 7.31 -22.72
C ARG A 106 11.84 6.03 -22.65
N ILE A 107 11.31 5.74 -21.47
CA ILE A 107 10.31 4.70 -21.25
C ILE A 107 8.99 5.42 -21.01
N PRO A 108 8.01 5.31 -21.92
CA PRO A 108 6.77 6.05 -21.83
C PRO A 108 5.95 5.69 -20.59
N TYR A 109 5.20 6.65 -20.07
CA TYR A 109 4.07 6.40 -19.18
C TYR A 109 3.16 5.32 -19.79
N GLY A 110 2.62 4.44 -18.94
CA GLY A 110 1.71 3.40 -19.42
C GLY A 110 2.41 2.18 -20.04
N THR A 111 3.74 2.05 -19.89
CA THR A 111 4.48 0.88 -20.35
C THR A 111 4.05 -0.37 -19.56
N GLU A 112 3.60 -1.41 -20.29
CA GLU A 112 3.11 -2.65 -19.71
C GLU A 112 4.21 -3.69 -19.52
N VAL A 113 4.35 -4.18 -18.29
CA VAL A 113 5.23 -5.27 -17.89
C VAL A 113 4.40 -6.37 -17.24
N ALA A 114 4.68 -7.62 -17.55
CA ALA A 114 3.89 -8.74 -17.08
C ALA A 114 4.75 -9.83 -16.42
N THR A 115 4.09 -10.65 -15.61
CA THR A 115 4.64 -11.93 -15.16
C THR A 115 4.68 -12.93 -16.31
N VAL A 116 5.51 -13.97 -16.19
CA VAL A 116 5.50 -15.07 -17.15
C VAL A 116 4.18 -15.82 -17.03
N ARG A 117 3.47 -15.97 -18.16
CA ARG A 117 2.24 -16.77 -18.21
C ARG A 117 2.56 -18.24 -18.02
N THR A 118 1.86 -18.90 -17.11
CA THR A 118 1.92 -20.35 -16.89
C THR A 118 0.66 -21.02 -17.44
N GLU A 119 0.62 -22.36 -17.47
CA GLU A 119 -0.58 -23.09 -17.92
C GLU A 119 -1.79 -22.87 -16.99
N ASN A 120 -1.54 -22.57 -15.71
CA ASN A 120 -2.57 -22.45 -14.68
C ASN A 120 -2.89 -21.00 -14.31
N ASP A 121 -1.96 -20.06 -14.54
CA ASP A 121 -2.09 -18.67 -14.11
C ASP A 121 -2.02 -17.73 -15.30
N GLU A 122 -2.93 -16.78 -15.34
CA GLU A 122 -2.89 -15.67 -16.29
C GLU A 122 -1.76 -14.70 -15.94
N ALA A 123 -1.21 -14.04 -16.95
CA ALA A 123 -0.16 -13.05 -16.76
C ALA A 123 -0.73 -11.83 -16.02
N ILE A 124 -0.08 -11.44 -14.92
CA ILE A 124 -0.43 -10.23 -14.16
C ILE A 124 0.34 -9.07 -14.76
N ILE A 125 -0.37 -8.00 -15.10
CA ILE A 125 0.17 -6.85 -15.82
C ILE A 125 0.33 -5.68 -14.86
N PHE A 126 1.48 -5.03 -14.94
CA PHE A 126 1.80 -3.76 -14.27
C PHE A 126 2.08 -2.70 -15.33
N THR A 127 1.65 -1.49 -15.06
CA THR A 127 1.79 -0.36 -15.95
C THR A 127 2.58 0.74 -15.23
N THR A 128 3.57 1.34 -15.91
CA THR A 128 4.37 2.43 -15.33
C THR A 128 3.52 3.66 -15.04
N ASP A 129 3.71 4.24 -13.84
CA ASP A 129 2.90 5.37 -13.34
C ASP A 129 3.40 6.72 -13.86
N GLU A 130 4.65 6.79 -14.32
CA GLU A 130 5.31 8.00 -14.82
C GLU A 130 6.21 7.68 -16.01
N GLU A 131 6.61 8.67 -16.77
CA GLU A 131 7.65 8.54 -17.80
C GLU A 131 9.02 8.43 -17.09
N LEU A 132 9.84 7.46 -17.52
CA LEU A 132 11.21 7.31 -17.05
C LEU A 132 12.19 7.75 -18.15
N VAL A 133 13.08 8.66 -17.84
CA VAL A 133 14.16 9.07 -18.71
C VAL A 133 15.49 8.54 -18.16
N ILE A 134 16.14 7.64 -18.89
CA ILE A 134 17.45 7.11 -18.55
C ILE A 134 18.49 7.94 -19.28
N GLY A 135 19.05 8.92 -18.60
CA GLY A 135 20.03 9.86 -19.13
C GLY A 135 21.44 9.60 -18.62
N ASN A 136 22.44 10.06 -19.37
CA ASN A 136 23.82 9.97 -18.94
C ASN A 136 24.17 11.12 -18.01
N ALA A 137 24.93 10.78 -16.96
CA ALA A 137 25.49 11.73 -16.01
C ALA A 137 26.95 12.03 -16.33
N GLN A 138 27.40 13.21 -15.97
CA GLN A 138 28.83 13.58 -15.93
C GLN A 138 29.29 13.76 -14.49
N ILE A 139 30.55 13.47 -14.22
CA ILE A 139 31.18 13.74 -12.94
C ILE A 139 31.62 15.20 -12.94
N LYS A 140 30.87 16.04 -12.23
CA LYS A 140 31.19 17.46 -12.12
C LYS A 140 32.36 17.69 -11.17
N HIS A 141 32.25 17.04 -9.98
CA HIS A 141 33.29 17.15 -8.96
C HIS A 141 33.56 15.82 -8.28
N PHE A 142 34.82 15.55 -7.97
CA PHE A 142 35.23 14.49 -7.05
C PHE A 142 35.94 15.15 -5.86
N LEU A 143 35.44 14.90 -4.65
CA LEU A 143 35.86 15.58 -3.43
C LEU A 143 36.08 14.55 -2.32
N THR A 144 37.11 14.75 -1.46
CA THR A 144 37.35 13.91 -0.29
C THR A 144 37.21 14.71 1.00
N ALA A 145 36.79 14.06 2.08
CA ALA A 145 36.71 14.68 3.40
C ALA A 145 37.10 13.67 4.51
N ILE A 146 37.68 14.19 5.60
CA ILE A 146 38.14 13.40 6.76
C ILE A 146 36.96 13.03 7.66
N GLU A 147 35.96 13.91 7.77
CA GLU A 147 34.80 13.68 8.65
C GLU A 147 33.51 13.74 7.87
N LYS A 148 32.56 12.87 8.25
CA LYS A 148 31.21 12.94 7.73
C LYS A 148 30.47 14.13 8.34
N GLU A 149 30.18 15.15 7.56
CA GLU A 149 29.33 16.27 7.98
C GLU A 149 27.93 16.11 7.37
N LYS A 150 26.90 16.63 8.07
CA LYS A 150 25.56 16.74 7.48
C LYS A 150 25.57 17.72 6.30
N THR A 151 26.26 18.84 6.48
CA THR A 151 26.46 19.89 5.46
C THR A 151 27.97 20.08 5.21
N PRO A 152 28.57 19.30 4.30
CA PRO A 152 30.01 19.31 4.08
C PRO A 152 30.47 20.67 3.55
N GLN A 153 31.51 21.22 4.16
CA GLN A 153 32.11 22.48 3.77
C GLN A 153 33.63 22.41 3.54
N ASN A 154 34.27 21.40 4.17
CA ASN A 154 35.74 21.27 4.11
C ASN A 154 36.10 20.04 3.29
N PHE A 155 36.73 20.28 2.15
CA PHE A 155 37.18 19.25 1.24
C PHE A 155 38.70 19.30 1.09
N TYR A 156 39.35 18.13 1.05
CA TYR A 156 40.82 18.01 0.90
C TYR A 156 41.19 17.85 -0.57
N THR A 157 40.87 16.73 -1.18
CA THR A 157 41.09 16.56 -2.63
C THR A 157 39.91 17.15 -3.37
N GLN A 158 40.20 17.99 -4.37
CA GLN A 158 39.19 18.69 -5.14
C GLN A 158 39.54 18.56 -6.62
N VAL A 159 38.82 17.70 -7.32
CA VAL A 159 39.00 17.50 -8.76
C VAL A 159 37.72 17.84 -9.48
N ASN A 160 37.81 18.52 -10.60
CA ASN A 160 36.67 18.98 -11.40
C ASN A 160 36.75 18.36 -12.81
N PRO A 161 36.34 17.11 -12.98
CA PRO A 161 36.43 16.41 -14.27
C PRO A 161 35.58 17.03 -15.37
N GLY A 162 34.35 17.45 -15.09
CA GLY A 162 33.42 18.00 -16.07
C GLY A 162 33.15 17.06 -17.25
N SER A 163 33.20 15.74 -17.03
CA SER A 163 33.00 14.73 -18.06
C SER A 163 32.50 13.40 -17.46
N SER A 164 31.94 12.53 -18.29
CA SER A 164 31.52 11.18 -17.87
C SER A 164 32.70 10.24 -17.58
N ARG A 165 33.89 10.57 -18.05
CA ARG A 165 35.13 9.81 -17.82
C ARG A 165 36.27 10.73 -17.49
N TRP A 166 37.00 10.39 -16.44
CA TRP A 166 38.17 11.13 -15.99
C TRP A 166 39.30 10.15 -15.66
N ASP A 167 40.49 10.45 -16.12
CA ASP A 167 41.72 9.69 -15.89
C ASP A 167 42.80 10.67 -15.39
N THR A 168 43.61 10.21 -14.46
CA THR A 168 44.79 10.96 -13.95
C THR A 168 46.04 10.10 -14.01
N THR A 169 47.19 10.74 -14.08
CA THR A 169 48.50 10.10 -13.96
C THR A 169 48.94 9.89 -12.51
N ASP A 170 48.38 10.68 -11.59
CA ASP A 170 48.69 10.64 -10.18
C ASP A 170 47.65 9.78 -9.43
N GLU A 171 48.12 8.95 -8.49
CA GLU A 171 47.25 8.18 -7.65
C GLU A 171 46.55 9.07 -6.62
N LEU A 172 45.20 8.98 -6.51
CA LEU A 172 44.43 9.73 -5.53
C LEU A 172 43.91 8.79 -4.44
N TYR A 173 44.12 9.19 -3.19
CA TYR A 173 43.56 8.48 -2.06
C TYR A 173 42.04 8.69 -1.95
N LEU A 174 41.29 7.62 -1.70
CA LEU A 174 39.85 7.71 -1.44
C LEU A 174 39.53 8.19 -0.03
N PHE A 175 40.38 7.81 0.95
CA PHE A 175 40.24 8.15 2.36
C PHE A 175 41.53 8.80 2.87
N GLU A 176 41.48 10.08 3.14
CA GLU A 176 42.67 10.89 3.44
C GLU A 176 43.46 10.43 4.68
N SER A 177 42.76 10.14 5.79
CA SER A 177 43.40 9.65 7.02
C SER A 177 43.22 8.15 7.23
N CYS A 178 42.53 7.46 6.31
CA CYS A 178 42.22 6.04 6.34
C CYS A 178 41.60 5.59 7.68
N GLN A 179 40.67 6.37 8.21
CA GLN A 179 39.94 6.06 9.44
C GLN A 179 38.43 6.08 9.20
N PRO A 180 37.65 5.32 10.00
CA PRO A 180 36.20 5.42 9.97
C PRO A 180 35.72 6.87 10.13
N GLY A 181 34.70 7.24 9.35
CA GLY A 181 34.26 8.63 9.24
C GLY A 181 34.77 9.36 8.01
N ASN A 182 35.88 8.93 7.41
CA ASN A 182 36.34 9.44 6.13
C ASN A 182 35.32 9.16 5.03
N CYS A 183 35.19 10.06 4.08
CA CYS A 183 34.29 9.89 2.95
C CYS A 183 34.80 10.59 1.70
N PHE A 184 34.32 10.14 0.56
CA PHE A 184 34.47 10.88 -0.68
C PHE A 184 33.09 11.15 -1.30
N TYR A 185 33.02 12.19 -2.09
CA TYR A 185 31.81 12.65 -2.75
C TYR A 185 31.97 12.60 -4.26
N LEU A 186 30.96 12.09 -4.93
CA LEU A 186 30.74 12.22 -6.35
C LEU A 186 29.59 13.22 -6.55
N VAL A 187 29.91 14.36 -7.12
CA VAL A 187 28.90 15.35 -7.50
C VAL A 187 28.65 15.18 -8.98
N LEU A 188 27.46 14.71 -9.31
CA LEU A 188 27.04 14.47 -10.68
C LEU A 188 26.30 15.69 -11.23
N ASP A 189 26.34 15.83 -12.55
CA ASP A 189 25.56 16.79 -13.31
C ASP A 189 24.99 16.09 -14.54
N GLU A 190 23.96 16.67 -15.13
CA GLU A 190 23.39 16.19 -16.37
C GLU A 190 24.33 16.45 -17.52
N LEU A 191 24.42 15.55 -18.46
CA LEU A 191 25.14 15.82 -19.70
C LEU A 191 24.28 16.79 -20.52
N GLU A 192 24.82 18.01 -20.78
CA GLU A 192 24.13 18.98 -21.62
C GLU A 192 23.87 18.37 -23.01
N ASN A 193 22.66 17.88 -23.21
CA ASN A 193 22.20 17.48 -24.52
C ASN A 193 21.61 18.72 -25.21
N ASN A 194 22.02 18.98 -26.42
CA ASN A 194 21.46 20.01 -27.28
C ASN A 194 20.02 19.58 -27.69
N PHE A 195 19.06 19.63 -26.77
CA PHE A 195 17.66 19.50 -27.07
C PHE A 195 17.20 20.75 -27.81
N THR A 196 16.69 20.56 -29.02
CA THR A 196 16.18 21.65 -29.89
C THR A 196 14.67 21.92 -29.65
N ASP A 197 14.04 21.21 -28.75
CA ASP A 197 12.60 21.32 -28.46
C ASP A 197 12.38 21.99 -27.09
N GLU A 198 11.38 22.86 -27.04
CA GLU A 198 11.02 23.76 -25.94
C GLU A 198 10.60 23.08 -24.62
N GLU A 199 10.64 21.77 -24.52
CA GLU A 199 10.43 21.02 -23.29
C GLU A 199 11.77 20.56 -22.73
N GLU A 200 12.33 21.33 -21.77
CA GLU A 200 13.44 20.85 -20.93
C GLU A 200 12.99 19.57 -20.23
N PRO A 201 13.60 18.40 -20.50
CA PRO A 201 13.30 17.21 -19.72
C PRO A 201 13.74 17.50 -18.29
N GLY A 202 12.82 17.45 -17.34
CA GLY A 202 13.16 17.51 -15.92
C GLY A 202 14.19 16.44 -15.57
N ASN A 203 14.88 16.64 -14.49
CA ASN A 203 15.94 15.80 -13.91
C ASN A 203 16.10 14.39 -14.52
N THR A 204 17.09 14.23 -15.42
CA THR A 204 17.33 12.99 -16.18
C THR A 204 18.16 11.96 -15.42
N ILE A 205 18.65 12.26 -14.21
CA ILE A 205 19.48 11.38 -13.37
C ILE A 205 18.66 10.68 -12.28
N SER A 206 17.58 11.29 -11.83
CA SER A 206 16.72 10.72 -10.80
C SER A 206 16.14 9.37 -11.23
N GLY A 207 16.16 8.41 -10.31
CA GLY A 207 15.68 7.05 -10.59
C GLY A 207 16.60 6.20 -11.45
N ASN A 208 17.73 6.71 -11.94
CA ASN A 208 18.62 5.94 -12.77
C ASN A 208 19.42 4.90 -11.98
N VAL A 209 19.72 3.80 -12.67
CA VAL A 209 20.73 2.84 -12.22
C VAL A 209 22.03 3.19 -12.92
N ILE A 210 22.99 3.64 -12.14
CA ILE A 210 24.30 4.06 -12.64
C ILE A 210 25.37 3.04 -12.31
N ALA A 211 26.29 2.81 -13.24
CA ALA A 211 27.52 2.10 -13.00
C ALA A 211 28.67 3.11 -12.90
N VAL A 212 29.22 3.22 -11.72
CA VAL A 212 30.42 4.04 -11.45
C VAL A 212 31.62 3.09 -11.55
N ASN A 213 32.43 3.26 -12.58
CA ASN A 213 33.63 2.45 -12.81
C ASN A 213 34.84 3.15 -12.19
N PHE A 214 35.48 2.47 -11.25
CA PHE A 214 36.68 2.92 -10.61
C PHE A 214 37.88 2.17 -11.18
N ARG A 215 38.92 2.92 -11.57
CA ARG A 215 40.22 2.40 -11.98
C ARG A 215 41.21 2.76 -10.93
N GLY A 216 41.96 1.79 -10.44
CA GLY A 216 42.93 1.98 -9.37
C GLY A 216 43.94 0.85 -9.33
N ASN A 217 44.97 1.03 -8.55
CA ASN A 217 45.91 -0.01 -8.26
C ASN A 217 45.41 -0.87 -7.12
N ALA A 218 45.63 -2.21 -7.20
CA ALA A 218 45.36 -3.10 -6.12
C ALA A 218 46.14 -2.66 -4.87
N ALA A 219 45.44 -2.30 -3.81
CA ALA A 219 46.06 -2.03 -2.53
C ALA A 219 46.80 -3.31 -2.05
N ARG A 220 48.03 -3.15 -1.59
CA ARG A 220 48.91 -4.29 -1.24
C ARG A 220 48.43 -5.13 -0.05
N ALA A 221 47.55 -4.60 0.78
CA ALA A 221 46.79 -5.34 1.80
C ALA A 221 45.65 -4.42 2.29
N THR A 222 44.43 -4.69 1.91
CA THR A 222 43.29 -3.86 2.34
C THR A 222 42.87 -4.15 3.77
N GLY A 223 43.16 -5.33 4.31
CA GLY A 223 42.74 -5.73 5.66
C GLY A 223 41.24 -6.03 5.81
N ILE A 224 40.43 -5.70 4.81
CA ILE A 224 38.99 -5.86 4.83
C ILE A 224 38.53 -7.19 4.25
N ILE A 225 37.28 -7.58 4.56
CA ILE A 225 36.60 -8.69 3.91
C ILE A 225 35.98 -8.18 2.60
N PRO A 226 36.47 -8.62 1.43
CA PRO A 226 36.05 -8.04 0.13
C PRO A 226 34.57 -8.24 -0.20
N GLU A 227 33.93 -9.27 0.35
CA GLU A 227 32.51 -9.57 0.13
C GLU A 227 31.58 -8.69 0.95
N ASN A 228 32.10 -8.11 2.04
CA ASN A 228 31.33 -7.21 2.92
C ASN A 228 32.23 -6.05 3.39
N PRO A 229 32.55 -5.09 2.53
CA PRO A 229 33.42 -3.97 2.89
C PRO A 229 32.71 -3.01 3.84
N PRO A 230 33.46 -2.33 4.75
CA PRO A 230 32.88 -1.36 5.68
C PRO A 230 32.56 -0.02 5.00
N LEU A 231 31.77 -0.07 3.92
CA LEU A 231 31.42 1.08 3.11
C LEU A 231 29.91 1.29 3.09
N LYS A 232 29.49 2.56 3.18
CA LYS A 232 28.08 2.94 3.05
C LYS A 232 27.95 3.98 1.93
N TRP A 233 27.06 3.68 0.99
CA TRP A 233 26.72 4.61 -0.08
C TRP A 233 25.46 5.38 0.29
N GLU A 234 25.53 6.70 0.19
CA GLU A 234 24.46 7.61 0.56
C GLU A 234 24.30 8.71 -0.50
N VAL A 235 23.06 9.21 -0.67
CA VAL A 235 22.75 10.40 -1.49
C VAL A 235 22.09 11.46 -0.66
N TRP A 236 22.23 12.70 -1.09
CA TRP A 236 21.52 13.83 -0.49
C TRP A 236 20.08 13.91 -1.04
N ASN A 237 19.07 13.82 -0.15
CA ASN A 237 17.66 13.89 -0.53
C ASN A 237 17.05 15.29 -0.42
N GLY A 238 17.86 16.31 -0.11
CA GLY A 238 17.44 17.70 0.15
C GLY A 238 17.40 18.07 1.62
N GLU A 239 17.28 17.11 2.53
CA GLU A 239 17.19 17.33 3.98
C GLU A 239 18.26 16.54 4.77
N GLU A 240 18.55 15.32 4.36
CA GLU A 240 19.52 14.42 5.02
C GLU A 240 20.18 13.47 4.01
N TRP A 241 21.26 12.84 4.46
CA TRP A 241 21.93 11.77 3.71
C TRP A 241 21.16 10.47 3.86
N SER A 242 20.59 9.98 2.77
CA SER A 242 19.82 8.73 2.71
C SER A 242 20.63 7.61 2.07
N LYS A 243 20.43 6.37 2.54
CA LYS A 243 21.13 5.21 2.01
C LYS A 243 20.73 4.95 0.56
N VAL A 244 21.71 4.70 -0.31
CA VAL A 244 21.53 4.25 -1.69
C VAL A 244 21.51 2.74 -1.75
N GLU A 245 20.65 2.18 -2.58
CA GLU A 245 20.67 0.75 -2.84
C GLU A 245 21.89 0.38 -3.71
N LEU A 246 22.81 -0.36 -3.11
CA LEU A 246 23.95 -0.95 -3.79
C LEU A 246 23.52 -2.28 -4.42
N GLU A 247 23.44 -2.31 -5.75
CA GLU A 247 23.07 -3.54 -6.46
C GLU A 247 24.25 -4.52 -6.54
N LYS A 248 25.41 -4.00 -6.87
CA LYS A 248 26.63 -4.79 -6.99
C LYS A 248 27.89 -3.95 -6.81
N ASP A 249 28.81 -4.43 -6.01
CA ASP A 249 30.16 -3.90 -5.89
C ASP A 249 31.18 -4.89 -6.49
N LYS A 250 31.69 -4.57 -7.68
CA LYS A 250 32.75 -5.35 -8.32
C LYS A 250 34.14 -4.91 -7.90
N THR A 251 34.26 -3.77 -7.19
CA THR A 251 35.54 -3.32 -6.64
C THR A 251 35.94 -4.13 -5.42
N LYS A 252 34.95 -4.90 -4.84
CA LYS A 252 35.15 -5.66 -3.61
C LYS A 252 35.72 -4.79 -2.49
N GLY A 253 35.09 -3.63 -2.26
CA GLY A 253 35.57 -2.64 -1.31
C GLY A 253 36.90 -2.01 -1.72
N PHE A 254 37.10 -1.74 -2.98
CA PHE A 254 38.33 -1.19 -3.55
C PHE A 254 39.59 -2.03 -3.27
N SER A 255 39.43 -3.31 -3.00
CA SER A 255 40.55 -4.25 -2.85
C SER A 255 41.21 -4.61 -4.18
N PHE A 256 40.50 -4.38 -5.30
CA PHE A 256 40.95 -4.61 -6.68
C PHE A 256 41.71 -5.94 -6.81
N ASP A 257 41.06 -7.06 -6.46
CA ASP A 257 41.66 -8.40 -6.46
C ASP A 257 42.31 -8.70 -7.81
N GLY A 258 43.63 -8.78 -7.82
CA GLY A 258 44.48 -8.67 -9.01
C GLY A 258 44.38 -9.77 -10.07
N VAL A 259 43.38 -10.69 -9.95
CA VAL A 259 43.23 -11.82 -10.91
C VAL A 259 42.29 -11.48 -12.07
N THR A 260 41.41 -10.47 -11.93
CA THR A 260 40.32 -10.23 -12.91
C THR A 260 40.31 -8.85 -13.54
N GLN A 261 41.17 -7.92 -13.14
CA GLN A 261 41.07 -6.53 -13.58
C GLN A 261 42.39 -6.05 -14.17
N SER A 262 42.39 -5.89 -15.48
CA SER A 262 43.40 -5.06 -16.12
C SER A 262 43.17 -3.60 -15.70
N LEU A 263 44.24 -2.88 -15.38
CA LEU A 263 44.26 -1.43 -15.13
C LEU A 263 43.49 -0.61 -16.18
N GLU A 264 43.25 -1.18 -17.35
CA GLU A 264 42.52 -0.55 -18.46
C GLU A 264 40.99 -0.58 -18.29
N ASN A 265 40.41 -1.59 -17.59
CA ASN A 265 38.98 -1.82 -17.56
C ASN A 265 38.27 -1.41 -16.29
N GLY A 266 38.97 -1.24 -15.16
CA GLY A 266 38.38 -0.86 -13.87
C GLY A 266 37.33 -1.83 -13.32
N ALA A 267 36.67 -1.44 -12.25
CA ALA A 267 35.59 -2.18 -11.62
C ALA A 267 34.36 -1.31 -11.35
N ASP A 268 33.18 -1.87 -11.63
CA ASP A 268 31.91 -1.16 -11.48
C ASP A 268 31.35 -1.29 -10.07
N VAL A 269 30.90 -0.18 -9.52
CA VAL A 269 29.93 -0.08 -8.42
C VAL A 269 28.59 0.30 -9.03
N ILE A 270 27.57 -0.54 -8.87
CA ILE A 270 26.25 -0.30 -9.44
C ILE A 270 25.34 0.22 -8.32
N LEU A 271 24.85 1.44 -8.51
CA LEU A 271 24.01 2.17 -7.57
C LEU A 271 22.65 2.44 -8.19
N ARG A 272 21.57 2.20 -7.44
CA ARG A 272 20.23 2.67 -7.79
C ARG A 272 19.95 3.98 -7.11
N LEU A 273 19.78 5.01 -7.91
CA LEU A 273 19.46 6.34 -7.42
C LEU A 273 17.96 6.43 -7.09
N PRO A 274 17.59 7.18 -6.05
CA PRO A 274 16.20 7.40 -5.71
C PRO A 274 15.48 8.19 -6.81
N GLN A 275 14.17 7.99 -6.95
CA GLN A 275 13.33 8.67 -7.94
C GLN A 275 13.26 10.20 -7.74
N ARG A 276 13.60 10.68 -6.56
CA ARG A 276 13.72 12.11 -6.24
C ARG A 276 15.12 12.40 -5.73
N LEU A 277 15.94 12.95 -6.61
CA LEU A 277 17.30 13.37 -6.31
C LEU A 277 17.39 14.88 -6.61
N PRO A 278 17.41 15.75 -5.60
CA PRO A 278 17.49 17.19 -5.83
C PRO A 278 18.90 17.62 -6.22
N ASP A 279 18.99 18.58 -7.13
CA ASP A 279 20.18 19.37 -7.31
C ASP A 279 20.39 20.25 -6.08
N TYR A 280 21.58 20.20 -5.47
CA TYR A 280 21.87 20.89 -4.22
C TYR A 280 23.27 21.49 -4.19
N GLN A 281 23.39 22.62 -3.48
CA GLN A 281 24.68 23.33 -3.34
C GLN A 281 25.24 23.17 -1.93
N PHE A 282 26.43 22.59 -1.84
CA PHE A 282 27.27 22.64 -0.64
C PHE A 282 28.54 23.47 -0.91
N GLY A 283 28.71 24.53 -0.13
CA GLY A 283 29.83 25.47 -0.36
C GLY A 283 29.77 26.06 -1.76
N ASN A 284 30.83 25.83 -2.53
CA ASN A 284 30.98 26.32 -3.91
C ASN A 284 30.59 25.26 -4.98
N TYR A 285 30.12 24.10 -4.56
CA TYR A 285 29.87 22.97 -5.44
C TYR A 285 28.34 22.71 -5.54
N ASN A 286 27.85 22.64 -6.76
CA ASN A 286 26.46 22.42 -7.08
C ASN A 286 26.29 21.17 -7.94
N GLY A 287 25.27 20.35 -7.69
CA GLY A 287 24.94 19.16 -8.44
C GLY A 287 24.23 18.09 -7.61
N TYR A 288 24.19 16.86 -8.13
CA TYR A 288 23.59 15.70 -7.48
C TYR A 288 24.64 14.98 -6.64
N TRP A 289 24.41 14.95 -5.33
CA TRP A 289 25.42 14.53 -4.37
C TRP A 289 25.29 13.05 -3.97
N ILE A 290 26.34 12.29 -4.25
CA ILE A 290 26.51 10.92 -3.79
C ILE A 290 27.77 10.88 -2.93
N ARG A 291 27.74 10.20 -1.78
CA ARG A 291 28.93 9.97 -0.96
C ARG A 291 29.14 8.49 -0.66
N CYS A 292 30.39 8.09 -0.61
CA CYS A 292 30.81 6.83 -0.04
C CYS A 292 31.48 7.11 1.31
N LEU A 293 30.90 6.56 2.36
CA LEU A 293 31.37 6.70 3.74
C LEU A 293 32.12 5.44 4.15
N TYR A 294 33.33 5.59 4.66
CA TYR A 294 34.02 4.54 5.40
C TYR A 294 33.38 4.43 6.78
N ALA A 295 32.55 3.42 6.97
CA ALA A 295 31.85 3.18 8.22
C ALA A 295 32.72 2.37 9.20
N GLU A 296 32.37 2.39 10.48
CA GLU A 296 32.94 1.44 11.46
C GLU A 296 32.74 0.00 10.98
N PRO A 297 33.79 -0.82 10.94
CA PRO A 297 33.67 -2.22 10.59
C PRO A 297 32.78 -2.97 11.57
N SER A 298 31.89 -3.82 11.08
CA SER A 298 31.05 -4.67 11.91
C SER A 298 31.87 -5.83 12.51
N SER A 299 31.31 -6.52 13.51
CA SER A 299 31.97 -7.65 14.18
C SER A 299 32.49 -8.68 13.16
N GLY A 300 33.80 -8.96 13.22
CA GLY A 300 34.47 -9.86 12.29
C GLY A 300 35.02 -9.23 11.03
N GLN A 301 34.85 -7.92 10.82
CA GLN A 301 35.50 -7.15 9.77
C GLN A 301 36.80 -6.50 10.31
N GLU A 302 37.77 -6.32 9.41
CA GLU A 302 38.99 -5.58 9.72
C GLU A 302 38.95 -4.17 9.08
N TYR A 303 39.84 -3.31 9.55
CA TYR A 303 40.00 -1.95 9.02
C TYR A 303 40.84 -1.94 7.74
N TYR A 304 40.74 -0.86 6.94
CA TYR A 304 41.70 -0.64 5.87
C TYR A 304 43.07 -0.35 6.49
N TYR A 305 44.09 -1.10 6.08
CA TYR A 305 45.47 -0.83 6.51
C TYR A 305 46.07 0.37 5.78
N GLU A 306 45.70 0.53 4.51
CA GLU A 306 46.09 1.67 3.67
C GLU A 306 44.85 2.12 2.87
N SER A 307 44.75 3.44 2.65
CA SER A 307 43.66 3.97 1.83
C SER A 307 43.76 3.43 0.39
N PRO A 308 42.65 2.93 -0.17
CA PRO A 308 42.59 2.60 -1.58
C PRO A 308 42.92 3.81 -2.45
N THR A 309 43.66 3.61 -3.56
CA THR A 309 43.97 4.65 -4.53
C THR A 309 43.29 4.42 -5.85
N ILE A 310 42.91 5.50 -6.51
CA ILE A 310 42.32 5.49 -7.83
C ILE A 310 43.12 6.33 -8.81
N ILE A 311 43.11 5.94 -10.09
CA ILE A 311 43.72 6.66 -11.21
C ILE A 311 42.67 7.14 -12.22
N GLY A 312 41.41 6.82 -12.01
CA GLY A 312 40.33 7.29 -12.85
C GLY A 312 38.95 6.80 -12.42
N ILE A 313 37.95 7.55 -12.84
CA ILE A 313 36.54 7.25 -12.59
C ILE A 313 35.76 7.48 -13.89
N SER A 314 34.77 6.64 -14.15
CA SER A 314 33.76 6.95 -15.17
C SER A 314 32.36 6.57 -14.67
N VAL A 315 31.38 7.34 -15.09
CA VAL A 315 29.97 7.10 -14.78
C VAL A 315 29.18 6.86 -16.06
N ARG A 316 28.27 5.89 -16.02
CA ARG A 316 27.33 5.60 -17.12
C ARG A 316 26.00 5.12 -16.57
N ALA A 317 24.92 5.49 -17.23
CA ALA A 317 23.61 4.93 -16.95
C ALA A 317 23.47 3.53 -17.60
N ILE A 318 23.06 2.57 -16.83
CA ILE A 318 22.83 1.19 -17.27
C ILE A 318 21.36 0.78 -17.20
N GLY A 319 20.53 1.62 -16.58
CA GLY A 319 19.11 1.37 -16.42
C GLY A 319 18.44 2.50 -15.64
N GLY A 320 17.18 2.27 -15.30
CA GLY A 320 16.42 3.19 -14.47
C GLY A 320 15.22 2.48 -13.82
N ALA A 321 14.75 3.05 -12.73
CA ALA A 321 13.66 2.52 -11.94
C ALA A 321 12.47 3.49 -11.93
N VAL A 322 11.26 2.96 -12.04
CA VAL A 322 10.01 3.72 -12.03
C VAL A 322 8.93 2.96 -11.28
N ASN A 323 8.04 3.70 -10.62
CA ASN A 323 6.87 3.12 -9.98
C ASN A 323 5.88 2.56 -11.00
N ALA A 324 5.29 1.44 -10.67
CA ALA A 324 4.29 0.78 -11.50
C ALA A 324 3.13 0.25 -10.65
N THR A 325 1.94 0.36 -11.22
CA THR A 325 0.69 -0.08 -10.61
C THR A 325 0.11 -1.27 -11.38
N GLN A 326 -0.41 -2.26 -10.68
CA GLN A 326 -1.11 -3.40 -11.26
C GLN A 326 -2.40 -2.95 -11.94
N CYS A 327 -2.33 -2.69 -13.23
CA CYS A 327 -3.50 -2.33 -14.02
C CYS A 327 -3.25 -2.57 -15.52
N VAL A 328 -4.36 -2.57 -16.25
CA VAL A 328 -4.38 -2.50 -17.71
C VAL A 328 -5.12 -1.23 -18.09
N ARG A 329 -4.54 -0.43 -18.96
CA ARG A 329 -5.16 0.80 -19.48
C ARG A 329 -6.02 0.46 -20.69
N VAL A 330 -7.27 0.88 -20.66
CA VAL A 330 -8.22 0.79 -21.78
C VAL A 330 -8.46 2.19 -22.31
N GLU A 331 -8.36 2.37 -23.62
CA GLU A 331 -8.49 3.68 -24.26
C GLU A 331 -9.60 3.68 -25.31
N ASN A 332 -10.28 4.83 -25.45
CA ASN A 332 -11.28 5.11 -26.48
C ASN A 332 -12.40 4.05 -26.54
N GLU A 333 -12.97 3.67 -25.39
CA GLU A 333 -14.10 2.76 -25.35
C GLU A 333 -15.42 3.50 -25.62
N VAL A 334 -16.12 3.13 -26.72
CA VAL A 334 -17.43 3.64 -27.02
C VAL A 334 -18.48 2.88 -26.22
N LEU A 335 -19.17 3.58 -25.31
CA LEU A 335 -20.18 2.98 -24.42
C LEU A 335 -21.53 2.85 -25.10
N GLY A 336 -21.83 3.72 -26.07
CA GLY A 336 -23.08 3.72 -26.81
C GLY A 336 -23.58 5.10 -27.25
N ILE A 337 -24.82 5.15 -27.62
CA ILE A 337 -25.48 6.37 -28.12
C ILE A 337 -26.59 6.76 -27.14
N SER A 338 -26.62 8.03 -26.75
CA SER A 338 -27.65 8.58 -25.87
C SER A 338 -29.05 8.54 -26.53
N ASN A 339 -30.04 8.14 -25.76
CA ASN A 339 -31.45 8.20 -26.13
C ASN A 339 -32.15 9.50 -25.69
N GLY A 340 -31.44 10.44 -25.04
CA GLY A 340 -31.93 11.70 -24.52
C GLY A 340 -32.84 11.61 -23.30
N LYS A 341 -32.98 10.43 -22.66
CA LYS A 341 -33.80 10.26 -21.47
C LYS A 341 -32.96 10.44 -20.20
N PRO A 342 -33.49 10.99 -19.10
CA PRO A 342 -32.85 11.06 -17.82
C PRO A 342 -32.49 9.68 -17.24
N GLY A 343 -31.39 9.61 -16.49
CA GLY A 343 -31.02 8.41 -15.74
C GLY A 343 -30.52 7.25 -16.60
N GLN A 344 -29.98 7.52 -17.78
CA GLN A 344 -29.38 6.49 -18.65
C GLN A 344 -28.20 5.83 -17.92
N ILE A 345 -28.07 4.51 -18.11
CA ILE A 345 -27.00 3.68 -17.55
C ILE A 345 -26.25 3.02 -18.70
N PHE A 346 -24.93 3.06 -18.65
CA PHE A 346 -24.03 2.39 -19.56
C PHE A 346 -23.06 1.52 -18.76
N GLU A 347 -22.49 0.49 -19.36
CA GLU A 347 -21.53 -0.41 -18.69
C GLU A 347 -20.21 -0.39 -19.45
N LEU A 348 -19.10 -0.30 -18.70
CA LEU A 348 -17.75 -0.52 -19.19
C LEU A 348 -17.48 -2.01 -19.33
N GLN A 349 -16.72 -2.39 -20.36
CA GLN A 349 -16.43 -3.80 -20.67
C GLN A 349 -15.50 -4.42 -19.66
N SER A 350 -14.46 -3.68 -19.24
CA SER A 350 -13.45 -4.15 -18.30
C SER A 350 -13.76 -3.64 -16.90
N LYS A 351 -13.78 -4.55 -15.93
CA LYS A 351 -14.09 -4.29 -14.51
C LYS A 351 -13.24 -5.21 -13.63
N PRO A 352 -12.92 -4.81 -12.39
CA PRO A 352 -13.24 -3.54 -11.72
C PRO A 352 -12.40 -2.37 -12.27
N ILE A 353 -12.82 -1.13 -11.94
CA ILE A 353 -12.19 0.09 -12.43
C ILE A 353 -11.47 0.77 -11.28
N LEU A 354 -10.22 1.19 -11.51
CA LEU A 354 -9.43 1.95 -10.56
C LEU A 354 -9.87 3.41 -10.47
N ASP A 355 -9.44 4.12 -9.43
CA ASP A 355 -9.69 5.56 -9.28
C ASP A 355 -9.13 6.32 -10.50
N ARG A 356 -9.94 7.24 -11.06
CA ARG A 356 -9.63 7.96 -12.29
C ARG A 356 -8.83 9.21 -12.02
N ASN A 357 -7.84 9.47 -12.87
CA ASN A 357 -7.06 10.68 -12.87
C ASN A 357 -7.33 11.50 -14.14
N ARG A 358 -7.88 12.71 -13.97
CA ARG A 358 -8.20 13.60 -15.09
C ARG A 358 -6.96 14.06 -15.86
N GLU A 359 -5.82 14.22 -15.20
CA GLU A 359 -4.55 14.59 -15.84
C GLU A 359 -4.05 13.50 -16.80
N GLN A 360 -4.44 12.24 -16.55
CA GLN A 360 -4.13 11.09 -17.38
C GLN A 360 -5.20 10.81 -18.45
N GLN A 361 -6.03 11.79 -18.75
CA GLN A 361 -7.15 11.70 -19.71
C GLN A 361 -8.22 10.66 -19.33
N GLU A 362 -8.38 10.33 -18.05
CA GLU A 362 -9.38 9.38 -17.58
C GLU A 362 -10.70 10.11 -17.29
N TYR A 363 -11.43 10.47 -18.36
CA TYR A 363 -12.70 11.19 -18.32
C TYR A 363 -13.64 10.77 -19.46
N LEU A 364 -14.90 11.19 -19.33
CA LEU A 364 -15.93 10.92 -20.31
C LEU A 364 -16.02 12.04 -21.34
N GLU A 365 -16.01 11.68 -22.63
CA GLU A 365 -16.23 12.55 -23.76
C GLU A 365 -17.60 12.26 -24.36
N ILE A 366 -18.36 13.32 -24.70
CA ILE A 366 -19.64 13.20 -25.38
C ILE A 366 -19.59 13.99 -26.68
N SER A 367 -19.69 13.26 -27.79
CA SER A 367 -19.74 13.85 -29.14
C SER A 367 -21.16 14.18 -29.53
N LEU A 368 -21.41 15.46 -29.84
CA LEU A 368 -22.73 15.92 -30.21
C LEU A 368 -23.01 15.65 -31.72
N PRO A 369 -24.18 15.15 -32.07
CA PRO A 369 -24.52 14.91 -33.48
C PRO A 369 -24.46 16.19 -34.32
N GLY A 370 -23.61 16.18 -35.35
CA GLY A 370 -23.44 17.31 -36.28
C GLY A 370 -22.55 18.45 -35.80
N LYS A 371 -21.82 18.27 -34.71
CA LYS A 371 -20.79 19.17 -34.25
C LYS A 371 -19.45 18.44 -34.17
N GLU A 372 -18.36 19.12 -34.47
CA GLU A 372 -16.99 18.60 -34.29
C GLU A 372 -16.49 18.79 -32.83
N GLU A 373 -17.17 19.61 -32.04
CA GLU A 373 -16.82 19.87 -30.64
C GLU A 373 -17.26 18.71 -29.76
N VAL A 374 -16.32 18.21 -28.97
CA VAL A 374 -16.51 17.17 -27.94
C VAL A 374 -16.71 17.82 -26.57
N GLU A 375 -17.70 17.39 -25.84
CA GLU A 375 -17.96 17.86 -24.47
C GLU A 375 -17.34 16.93 -23.46
N ILE A 376 -16.50 17.48 -22.57
CA ILE A 376 -15.92 16.74 -21.42
C ILE A 376 -16.90 16.83 -20.25
N TRP A 377 -17.24 15.68 -19.68
CA TRP A 377 -18.11 15.55 -18.53
C TRP A 377 -17.31 15.23 -17.27
N GLU A 378 -17.83 15.66 -16.11
CA GLU A 378 -17.16 15.54 -14.81
C GLU A 378 -17.77 14.42 -13.96
N GLU A 379 -16.91 13.58 -13.40
CA GLU A 379 -17.34 12.56 -12.45
C GLU A 379 -17.65 13.18 -11.08
N VAL A 380 -18.79 12.81 -10.51
CA VAL A 380 -19.21 13.21 -9.18
C VAL A 380 -19.54 11.99 -8.31
N LYS A 381 -19.38 12.13 -7.00
CA LYS A 381 -19.74 11.05 -6.07
C LYS A 381 -21.25 10.82 -6.00
N ASP A 382 -22.03 11.91 -6.05
CA ASP A 382 -23.49 11.91 -6.05
C ASP A 382 -24.03 13.14 -6.80
N PHE A 383 -25.31 13.10 -7.20
CA PHE A 383 -25.96 14.20 -7.89
C PHE A 383 -26.58 15.26 -6.96
N GLY A 384 -26.43 15.15 -5.64
CA GLY A 384 -27.12 16.03 -4.68
C GLY A 384 -26.86 17.52 -4.89
N LYS A 385 -25.67 17.88 -5.38
CA LYS A 385 -25.27 19.26 -5.69
C LYS A 385 -25.40 19.63 -7.18
N SER A 386 -25.81 18.69 -8.04
CA SER A 386 -25.90 18.90 -9.47
C SER A 386 -27.18 19.61 -9.83
N ASN A 387 -27.09 20.61 -10.71
CA ASN A 387 -28.25 21.26 -11.34
C ASN A 387 -28.49 20.71 -12.77
N GLN A 388 -29.61 21.01 -13.39
CA GLN A 388 -29.98 20.47 -14.69
C GLN A 388 -29.01 20.82 -15.84
N ASN A 389 -28.08 21.77 -15.67
CA ASN A 389 -27.07 22.16 -16.66
C ASN A 389 -25.67 21.58 -16.33
N SER A 390 -25.53 20.96 -15.19
CA SER A 390 -24.23 20.39 -14.77
C SER A 390 -23.92 19.11 -15.52
N LYS A 391 -22.85 19.10 -16.32
CA LYS A 391 -22.36 17.95 -17.09
C LYS A 391 -21.69 16.95 -16.18
N HIS A 392 -22.47 16.26 -15.36
CA HIS A 392 -22.01 15.33 -14.35
C HIS A 392 -22.45 13.90 -14.65
N TYR A 393 -21.61 12.95 -14.27
CA TYR A 393 -21.93 11.52 -14.30
C TYR A 393 -21.38 10.84 -13.03
N ILE A 394 -21.85 9.64 -12.75
CA ILE A 394 -21.40 8.79 -11.65
C ILE A 394 -20.92 7.48 -12.25
N ILE A 395 -19.79 6.96 -11.74
CA ILE A 395 -19.30 5.60 -12.03
C ILE A 395 -19.28 4.78 -10.74
N ASP A 396 -19.77 3.56 -10.83
CA ASP A 396 -19.51 2.52 -9.82
C ASP A 396 -18.28 1.72 -10.22
N SER A 397 -17.21 1.84 -9.44
CA SER A 397 -15.91 1.22 -9.71
C SER A 397 -15.93 -0.31 -9.63
N VAL A 398 -16.86 -0.91 -8.89
CA VAL A 398 -16.96 -2.38 -8.75
C VAL A 398 -17.70 -2.99 -9.94
N THR A 399 -18.86 -2.41 -10.29
CA THR A 399 -19.73 -2.93 -11.35
C THR A 399 -19.39 -2.40 -12.73
N GLY A 400 -18.60 -1.32 -12.84
CA GLY A 400 -18.29 -0.65 -14.09
C GLY A 400 -19.49 0.09 -14.70
N THR A 401 -20.53 0.38 -13.89
CA THR A 401 -21.74 1.07 -14.37
C THR A 401 -21.58 2.58 -14.32
N LEU A 402 -21.85 3.24 -15.43
CA LEU A 402 -21.87 4.68 -15.57
C LEU A 402 -23.33 5.15 -15.65
N GLN A 403 -23.69 6.13 -14.83
CA GLN A 403 -25.04 6.66 -14.74
C GLN A 403 -25.05 8.17 -14.95
N PHE A 404 -25.98 8.64 -15.76
CA PHE A 404 -26.31 10.07 -15.97
C PHE A 404 -27.39 10.54 -15.00
N GLY A 405 -27.51 11.86 -14.91
CA GLY A 405 -28.42 12.54 -14.00
C GLY A 405 -29.86 12.07 -14.07
N PRO A 406 -30.46 11.64 -12.95
CA PRO A 406 -31.82 11.18 -12.89
C PRO A 406 -32.82 12.32 -12.79
N LEU A 407 -34.05 12.06 -13.24
CA LEU A 407 -35.23 12.91 -12.99
C LEU A 407 -35.93 12.39 -11.74
N VAL A 408 -35.93 13.15 -10.66
CA VAL A 408 -36.48 12.74 -9.37
C VAL A 408 -37.66 13.61 -8.97
N ARG A 409 -38.70 12.97 -8.42
CA ARG A 409 -39.82 13.67 -7.80
C ARG A 409 -39.47 13.99 -6.36
N GLU A 410 -39.47 15.26 -5.99
CA GLU A 410 -39.15 15.67 -4.62
C GLU A 410 -40.27 15.33 -3.64
N ALA A 411 -39.95 14.57 -2.63
CA ALA A 411 -40.89 14.11 -1.60
C ALA A 411 -41.54 15.25 -0.76
N SER A 412 -40.83 16.38 -0.62
CA SER A 412 -41.36 17.59 0.03
C SER A 412 -42.52 18.20 -0.75
N GLN A 413 -42.38 18.34 -2.05
CA GLN A 413 -43.41 18.88 -2.94
C GLN A 413 -44.61 17.93 -3.05
N LEU A 414 -44.38 16.60 -3.04
CA LEU A 414 -45.44 15.60 -2.96
C LEU A 414 -46.25 15.71 -1.66
N ARG A 415 -45.61 15.99 -0.54
CA ARG A 415 -46.29 16.22 0.76
C ARG A 415 -47.15 17.51 0.71
N GLU A 416 -46.58 18.59 0.24
CA GLU A 416 -47.26 19.88 0.15
C GLU A 416 -48.49 19.78 -0.75
N LEU A 417 -48.39 19.21 -1.94
CA LEU A 417 -49.50 18.96 -2.84
C LEU A 417 -50.54 17.97 -2.28
N THR A 418 -50.12 17.01 -1.51
CA THR A 418 -51.04 16.08 -0.85
C THR A 418 -51.81 16.78 0.27
N LEU A 419 -51.15 17.69 0.99
CA LEU A 419 -51.79 18.53 2.02
C LEU A 419 -52.78 19.54 1.34
N GLU A 420 -52.36 20.27 0.31
CA GLU A 420 -53.23 21.17 -0.43
C GLU A 420 -54.45 20.45 -1.08
N ARG A 421 -54.26 19.24 -1.61
CA ARG A 421 -55.37 18.41 -2.10
C ARG A 421 -56.34 18.02 -0.98
N ARG A 422 -55.81 17.68 0.20
CA ARG A 422 -56.65 17.36 1.38
C ARG A 422 -57.39 18.60 1.92
N GLU A 423 -56.75 19.75 1.91
CA GLU A 423 -57.36 21.03 2.32
C GLU A 423 -58.41 21.46 1.32
N ASN A 424 -58.11 21.42 0.00
CA ASN A 424 -59.04 21.68 -1.04
C ASN A 424 -60.24 20.70 -1.10
N GLN A 425 -60.03 19.44 -0.68
CA GLN A 425 -61.13 18.48 -0.50
C GLN A 425 -61.98 18.79 0.75
N ARG A 426 -61.40 19.34 1.79
CA ARG A 426 -62.12 19.75 3.04
C ARG A 426 -62.93 21.04 2.86
N HIS A 427 -62.46 21.92 1.96
CA HIS A 427 -63.11 23.21 1.70
C HIS A 427 -64.09 23.17 0.49
N ARG A 428 -64.22 22.02 -0.18
CA ARG A 428 -65.33 21.85 -1.13
C ARG A 428 -66.59 21.57 -0.30
N PRO A 429 -67.59 22.55 -0.26
CA PRO A 429 -68.90 22.20 0.22
C PRO A 429 -69.45 21.09 -0.70
N ASN A 430 -70.18 20.17 -0.10
CA ASN A 430 -70.76 18.99 -0.73
C ASN A 430 -71.83 19.34 -1.80
N THR A 431 -71.58 20.36 -2.59
CA THR A 431 -72.36 20.75 -3.75
C THR A 431 -71.65 20.26 -5.01
N ALA A 432 -71.87 18.96 -5.31
CA ALA A 432 -71.82 18.54 -6.68
C ALA A 432 -72.82 19.46 -7.38
N ILE A 433 -72.31 20.40 -8.22
CA ILE A 433 -73.16 21.12 -9.16
C ILE A 433 -73.57 20.08 -10.20
N VAL A 434 -74.68 19.46 -9.92
CA VAL A 434 -75.38 18.62 -10.90
C VAL A 434 -75.98 19.61 -11.90
N ARG A 435 -75.24 19.94 -12.96
CA ARG A 435 -75.86 20.54 -14.15
C ARG A 435 -76.66 19.38 -14.76
N ARG A 436 -77.98 19.51 -14.72
CA ARG A 436 -78.88 18.74 -15.57
C ARG A 436 -78.80 19.39 -16.97
N ASP A 437 -78.44 18.64 -17.99
CA ASP A 437 -78.62 18.98 -19.32
C ASP A 437 -80.15 18.95 -19.62
N ASP A 438 -80.56 19.52 -20.75
CA ASP A 438 -81.97 19.58 -21.11
C ASP A 438 -82.67 18.21 -21.37
N TYR A 439 -81.90 17.11 -21.26
CA TYR A 439 -82.29 15.71 -21.37
C TYR A 439 -82.24 14.91 -20.06
N GLY A 440 -81.90 15.51 -18.92
CA GLY A 440 -82.00 14.87 -17.58
C GLY A 440 -80.91 13.86 -17.25
N GLN A 441 -79.82 13.78 -18.03
CA GLN A 441 -78.68 12.90 -17.75
C GLN A 441 -77.66 13.60 -16.87
N ARG A 442 -77.08 12.86 -15.89
CA ARG A 442 -76.04 13.34 -14.95
C ARG A 442 -74.66 13.20 -15.60
N ASN A 443 -74.09 14.26 -16.11
CA ASN A 443 -72.70 14.29 -16.56
C ASN A 443 -71.76 14.72 -15.43
N LEU A 444 -70.98 13.76 -14.95
CA LEU A 444 -69.84 14.01 -14.03
C LEU A 444 -68.67 14.46 -14.91
N THR A 445 -68.44 15.80 -14.96
CA THR A 445 -67.23 16.31 -15.58
C THR A 445 -66.08 16.18 -14.59
N TYR A 446 -65.21 15.22 -14.81
CA TYR A 446 -63.91 15.17 -14.17
C TYR A 446 -63.05 16.28 -14.76
N ILE A 447 -62.71 17.30 -13.98
CA ILE A 447 -61.67 18.25 -14.33
C ILE A 447 -60.36 17.49 -14.19
N GLN A 448 -59.74 17.14 -15.31
CA GLN A 448 -58.36 16.65 -15.31
C GLN A 448 -57.47 17.80 -14.79
N PRO A 449 -56.57 17.57 -13.87
CA PRO A 449 -55.58 18.58 -13.49
C PRO A 449 -54.75 18.91 -14.71
N GLU A 450 -54.56 20.19 -14.97
CA GLU A 450 -53.75 20.68 -16.10
C GLU A 450 -52.34 20.06 -16.01
N SER A 451 -51.79 19.60 -17.12
CA SER A 451 -50.53 18.90 -17.22
C SER A 451 -49.32 19.68 -16.65
N ASN A 452 -49.44 21.01 -16.59
CA ASN A 452 -48.40 21.90 -16.07
C ASN A 452 -48.13 21.77 -14.59
N THR A 453 -49.02 21.17 -13.78
CA THR A 453 -48.78 20.95 -12.36
C THR A 453 -47.95 19.68 -12.07
N LEU A 454 -47.81 18.78 -13.02
CA LEU A 454 -46.99 17.57 -12.86
C LEU A 454 -45.50 17.84 -13.18
N GLU A 455 -45.20 18.72 -14.12
CA GLU A 455 -43.83 19.11 -14.46
C GLU A 455 -43.13 19.88 -13.36
N ALA A 456 -43.87 20.64 -12.54
CA ALA A 456 -43.32 21.37 -11.38
C ALA A 456 -42.88 20.49 -10.24
N LEU A 457 -43.18 19.17 -10.25
CA LEU A 457 -42.87 18.20 -9.23
C LEU A 457 -41.59 17.39 -9.52
N GLU A 458 -41.04 17.53 -10.69
CA GLU A 458 -39.90 16.77 -11.15
C GLU A 458 -38.69 17.69 -11.22
N ARG A 459 -37.60 17.27 -10.55
CA ARG A 459 -36.32 17.96 -10.57
C ARG A 459 -35.31 17.12 -11.31
N GLN A 460 -34.68 17.71 -12.33
CA GLN A 460 -33.55 17.09 -13.01
C GLN A 460 -32.26 17.35 -12.25
N TYR A 461 -31.54 16.29 -11.89
CA TYR A 461 -30.25 16.34 -11.25
C TYR A 461 -29.14 15.97 -12.25
N GLY A 462 -28.37 16.98 -12.71
CA GLY A 462 -27.39 16.83 -13.78
C GLY A 462 -27.98 16.95 -15.17
N ALA A 463 -27.13 17.28 -16.10
CA ALA A 463 -27.49 17.35 -17.51
C ALA A 463 -27.79 15.95 -18.09
N VAL A 464 -28.57 15.91 -19.15
CA VAL A 464 -28.85 14.69 -19.92
C VAL A 464 -28.16 14.81 -21.25
N PRO A 465 -27.36 13.85 -21.70
CA PRO A 465 -26.77 13.86 -23.02
C PRO A 465 -27.89 13.90 -24.09
N PRO A 466 -27.80 14.75 -25.10
CA PRO A 466 -28.83 14.86 -26.10
C PRO A 466 -29.00 13.56 -26.91
N PRO A 467 -30.19 13.31 -27.47
CA PRO A 467 -30.41 12.10 -28.24
C PRO A 467 -29.50 12.06 -29.49
N GLY A 468 -28.88 10.89 -29.72
CA GLY A 468 -27.94 10.68 -30.81
C GLY A 468 -26.50 11.08 -30.50
N ALA A 469 -26.20 11.58 -29.29
CA ALA A 469 -24.84 11.84 -28.86
C ALA A 469 -24.09 10.52 -28.57
N GLU A 470 -22.88 10.40 -29.08
CA GLU A 470 -21.99 9.26 -28.80
C GLU A 470 -21.26 9.49 -27.47
N ILE A 471 -21.24 8.44 -26.66
CA ILE A 471 -20.66 8.46 -25.32
C ILE A 471 -19.39 7.64 -25.38
N LEU A 472 -18.23 8.29 -25.15
CA LEU A 472 -16.88 7.71 -25.22
C LEU A 472 -16.19 7.86 -23.88
N MET A 473 -15.71 6.77 -23.30
CA MET A 473 -14.74 6.81 -22.21
C MET A 473 -13.36 6.95 -22.80
N LYS A 474 -12.69 8.10 -22.58
CA LYS A 474 -11.40 8.42 -23.20
C LYS A 474 -10.32 7.45 -22.77
N ALA A 475 -10.19 7.24 -21.48
CA ALA A 475 -9.34 6.22 -20.91
C ALA A 475 -9.84 5.83 -19.52
N TYR A 476 -9.48 4.64 -19.07
CA TYR A 476 -9.62 4.19 -17.69
C TYR A 476 -8.67 3.01 -17.42
N ARG A 477 -8.39 2.75 -16.15
CA ARG A 477 -7.56 1.63 -15.73
C ARG A 477 -8.43 0.56 -15.05
N THR A 478 -8.17 -0.69 -15.41
CA THR A 478 -8.80 -1.86 -14.81
C THR A 478 -7.75 -2.76 -14.18
N GLY A 479 -8.05 -3.40 -13.06
CA GLY A 479 -7.13 -4.26 -12.34
C GLY A 479 -7.37 -4.23 -10.83
N GLY A 480 -6.33 -4.53 -10.08
CA GLY A 480 -6.39 -4.62 -8.62
C GLY A 480 -6.65 -6.04 -8.12
N GLY A 481 -6.60 -6.19 -6.80
CA GLY A 481 -6.79 -7.45 -6.12
C GLY A 481 -5.49 -8.07 -5.59
N SER A 482 -5.64 -9.01 -4.66
CA SER A 482 -4.55 -9.73 -4.01
C SER A 482 -3.62 -10.51 -4.95
N PRO A 483 -4.06 -10.98 -6.15
CA PRO A 483 -3.15 -11.63 -7.11
C PRO A 483 -2.01 -10.71 -7.58
N GLY A 484 -2.20 -9.37 -7.49
CA GLY A 484 -1.17 -8.40 -7.83
C GLY A 484 0.04 -8.39 -6.90
N ASN A 485 -0.04 -8.95 -5.70
CA ASN A 485 1.07 -9.02 -4.74
C ASN A 485 2.11 -10.08 -5.18
N VAL A 486 2.72 -9.84 -6.33
CA VAL A 486 3.69 -10.77 -6.94
C VAL A 486 5.05 -10.68 -6.25
N LYS A 487 5.78 -11.80 -6.24
CA LYS A 487 7.11 -11.90 -5.63
C LYS A 487 8.16 -11.11 -6.40
N GLU A 488 9.29 -10.88 -5.76
CA GLU A 488 10.48 -10.30 -6.40
C GLU A 488 10.93 -11.12 -7.62
N GLY A 489 11.43 -10.43 -8.65
CA GLY A 489 11.96 -11.05 -9.88
C GLY A 489 10.92 -11.68 -10.82
N THR A 490 9.62 -11.57 -10.54
CA THR A 490 8.57 -12.19 -11.36
C THR A 490 8.11 -11.33 -12.53
N LEU A 491 8.26 -10.02 -12.45
CA LEU A 491 7.90 -9.06 -13.50
C LEU A 491 9.06 -8.92 -14.49
N SER A 492 9.09 -9.76 -15.51
CA SER A 492 10.22 -9.87 -16.42
C SER A 492 9.86 -9.79 -17.91
N VAL A 493 8.57 -9.70 -18.24
CA VAL A 493 8.10 -9.74 -19.63
C VAL A 493 7.59 -8.36 -20.04
N LEU A 494 8.28 -7.73 -20.98
CA LEU A 494 7.79 -6.53 -21.67
C LEU A 494 6.74 -6.92 -22.69
N LYS A 495 5.55 -6.30 -22.65
CA LYS A 495 4.48 -6.54 -23.62
C LYS A 495 4.83 -5.98 -25.00
N TYR A 496 5.53 -4.85 -25.01
CA TYR A 496 6.00 -4.18 -26.23
C TYR A 496 7.52 -3.98 -26.12
N SER A 497 8.24 -4.20 -27.22
CA SER A 497 9.68 -3.96 -27.24
C SER A 497 9.97 -2.46 -27.24
N ILE A 498 10.77 -2.01 -26.27
CA ILE A 498 11.27 -0.64 -26.21
C ILE A 498 12.69 -0.63 -26.77
N PRO A 499 13.03 0.29 -27.67
CA PRO A 499 14.39 0.39 -28.21
C PRO A 499 15.43 0.49 -27.08
N TYR A 500 16.52 -0.24 -27.22
CA TYR A 500 17.66 -0.26 -26.29
C TYR A 500 17.41 -0.90 -24.92
N VAL A 501 16.18 -1.23 -24.54
CA VAL A 501 15.88 -1.95 -23.30
C VAL A 501 16.13 -3.45 -23.49
N LYS A 502 16.93 -4.02 -22.60
CA LYS A 502 17.29 -5.45 -22.60
C LYS A 502 16.36 -6.30 -21.74
N SER A 503 16.08 -5.82 -20.55
CA SER A 503 15.32 -6.55 -19.53
C SER A 503 14.66 -5.60 -18.54
N VAL A 504 13.64 -6.10 -17.89
CA VAL A 504 12.95 -5.43 -16.78
C VAL A 504 12.82 -6.42 -15.62
N THR A 505 12.83 -5.92 -14.41
CA THR A 505 12.60 -6.74 -13.21
C THR A 505 12.08 -5.88 -12.06
N ASN A 506 11.39 -6.53 -11.12
CA ASN A 506 11.08 -5.94 -9.82
C ASN A 506 12.01 -6.56 -8.77
N TYR A 507 12.75 -5.75 -8.03
CA TYR A 507 13.65 -6.21 -6.97
C TYR A 507 12.95 -6.40 -5.62
N ARG A 508 11.78 -5.81 -5.48
CA ARG A 508 10.93 -5.94 -4.30
C ARG A 508 9.61 -6.57 -4.68
N GLN A 509 9.02 -7.27 -3.73
CA GLN A 509 7.66 -7.79 -3.88
C GLN A 509 6.68 -6.63 -4.11
N ALA A 510 5.73 -6.82 -5.02
CA ALA A 510 4.61 -5.91 -5.16
C ALA A 510 3.67 -6.02 -3.97
N THR A 511 3.19 -4.90 -3.45
CA THR A 511 2.37 -4.81 -2.24
C THR A 511 1.17 -3.89 -2.42
N GLY A 512 0.20 -3.94 -1.50
CA GLY A 512 -0.97 -3.07 -1.50
C GLY A 512 -2.14 -3.56 -2.34
N GLY A 513 -2.03 -4.74 -2.97
CA GLY A 513 -3.13 -5.36 -3.70
C GLY A 513 -4.15 -5.99 -2.75
N HIS A 514 -5.38 -5.49 -2.73
CA HIS A 514 -6.48 -6.05 -1.95
C HIS A 514 -7.69 -6.30 -2.84
N ASP A 515 -8.42 -7.37 -2.54
CA ASP A 515 -9.64 -7.72 -3.27
C ASP A 515 -10.77 -6.73 -2.95
N SER A 516 -11.80 -6.71 -3.80
CA SER A 516 -12.99 -5.91 -3.56
C SER A 516 -13.65 -6.28 -2.23
N GLU A 517 -14.18 -5.27 -1.55
CA GLU A 517 -14.89 -5.45 -0.28
C GLU A 517 -16.09 -6.37 -0.43
N SER A 518 -16.17 -7.39 0.41
CA SER A 518 -17.38 -8.22 0.50
C SER A 518 -18.50 -7.49 1.24
N LEU A 519 -19.75 -7.90 0.98
CA LEU A 519 -20.89 -7.33 1.70
C LEU A 519 -20.77 -7.50 3.23
N GLU A 520 -20.18 -8.60 3.68
CA GLU A 520 -19.95 -8.86 5.11
C GLU A 520 -18.98 -7.87 5.73
N GLN A 521 -17.90 -7.54 5.04
CA GLN A 521 -16.95 -6.51 5.45
C GLN A 521 -17.60 -5.12 5.45
N ALA A 522 -18.42 -4.82 4.44
CA ALA A 522 -19.16 -3.55 4.39
C ALA A 522 -20.12 -3.41 5.58
N VAL A 523 -20.83 -4.47 5.97
CA VAL A 523 -21.73 -4.47 7.15
C VAL A 523 -20.97 -4.16 8.44
N ILE A 524 -19.72 -4.61 8.57
CA ILE A 524 -18.87 -4.28 9.73
C ILE A 524 -18.43 -2.82 9.69
N ARG A 525 -18.07 -2.31 8.51
CA ARG A 525 -17.55 -0.95 8.30
C ARG A 525 -18.62 0.14 8.44
N VAL A 526 -19.83 -0.13 7.98
CA VAL A 526 -20.94 0.86 7.90
C VAL A 526 -21.28 1.53 9.24
N PRO A 527 -21.45 0.80 10.36
CA PRO A 527 -21.71 1.42 11.66
C PRO A 527 -20.62 2.41 12.09
N GLU A 528 -19.38 2.12 11.71
CA GLU A 528 -18.24 2.99 12.02
C GLU A 528 -18.29 4.30 11.22
N ILE A 529 -18.58 4.23 9.92
CA ILE A 529 -18.75 5.42 9.07
C ILE A 529 -19.90 6.27 9.55
N LEU A 530 -21.05 5.67 9.87
CA LEU A 530 -22.23 6.40 10.35
C LEU A 530 -21.98 7.11 11.69
N ARG A 531 -21.16 6.54 12.56
CA ARG A 531 -20.77 7.16 13.83
C ARG A 531 -19.88 8.38 13.64
N THR A 532 -18.85 8.25 12.80
CA THR A 532 -17.84 9.30 12.63
C THR A 532 -18.19 10.35 11.59
N ARG A 533 -19.04 10.00 10.62
CA ARG A 533 -19.30 10.83 9.43
C ARG A 533 -17.99 11.30 8.75
N GLU A 534 -16.94 10.48 8.83
CA GLU A 534 -15.58 10.81 8.36
C GLU A 534 -14.97 12.08 9.01
N CYS A 535 -15.45 12.48 10.20
CA CYS A 535 -14.90 13.59 10.95
C CYS A 535 -14.23 13.10 12.23
N ALA A 536 -13.04 13.61 12.53
CA ALA A 536 -12.28 13.29 13.73
C ALA A 536 -12.70 14.23 14.86
N VAL A 537 -13.55 13.80 15.77
CA VAL A 537 -14.05 14.62 16.90
C VAL A 537 -13.55 14.09 18.23
N ILE A 538 -13.59 12.77 18.44
CA ILE A 538 -13.11 12.10 19.65
C ILE A 538 -11.75 11.39 19.36
N PRO A 539 -10.94 11.07 20.38
CA PRO A 539 -9.63 10.43 20.20
C PRO A 539 -9.68 9.19 19.31
N GLU A 540 -10.69 8.35 19.49
CA GLU A 540 -10.89 7.11 18.72
C GLU A 540 -11.16 7.37 17.23
N ASP A 541 -11.76 8.53 16.89
CA ASP A 541 -11.98 8.92 15.49
C ASP A 541 -10.66 9.23 14.80
N PHE A 542 -9.74 9.93 15.49
CA PHE A 542 -8.41 10.24 14.96
C PHE A 542 -7.60 8.96 14.69
N GLU A 543 -7.63 8.00 15.64
CA GLU A 543 -6.96 6.71 15.49
C GLU A 543 -7.47 5.94 14.27
N ARG A 544 -8.79 5.91 14.10
CA ARG A 544 -9.44 5.18 13.02
C ARG A 544 -9.23 5.83 11.66
N ILE A 545 -9.44 7.15 11.56
CA ILE A 545 -9.30 7.90 10.31
C ILE A 545 -7.87 7.75 9.78
N ILE A 546 -6.85 7.78 10.64
CA ILE A 546 -5.46 7.56 10.23
C ILE A 546 -5.22 6.14 9.74
N LYS A 547 -5.78 5.12 10.40
CA LYS A 547 -5.67 3.73 9.94
C LYS A 547 -6.36 3.48 8.60
N GLN A 548 -7.40 4.24 8.28
CA GLN A 548 -8.13 4.13 7.01
C GLN A 548 -7.54 5.02 5.91
N ALA A 549 -6.51 5.81 6.22
CA ALA A 549 -5.89 6.69 5.24
C ALA A 549 -5.21 5.88 4.13
N LYS A 550 -5.63 6.11 2.90
CA LYS A 550 -4.97 5.56 1.72
C LYS A 550 -3.77 6.45 1.39
N VAL A 551 -2.63 6.12 1.95
CA VAL A 551 -1.36 6.84 1.79
C VAL A 551 -0.31 5.88 1.23
N SER A 552 0.88 6.39 0.97
CA SER A 552 2.00 5.63 0.37
C SER A 552 2.38 4.37 1.15
N ARG A 553 2.11 4.33 2.46
CA ARG A 553 2.39 3.19 3.35
C ARG A 553 1.25 2.99 4.34
N GLU A 554 0.77 1.76 4.51
CA GLU A 554 -0.29 1.44 5.45
C GLU A 554 0.10 1.71 6.89
N ILE A 555 -0.88 2.12 7.71
CA ILE A 555 -0.70 2.39 9.12
C ILE A 555 -1.20 1.19 9.93
N ALA A 556 -0.26 0.43 10.47
CA ALA A 556 -0.58 -0.73 11.28
C ALA A 556 -1.24 -0.34 12.61
N ARG A 557 -0.73 0.72 13.26
CA ARG A 557 -1.26 1.16 14.55
C ARG A 557 -1.27 2.69 14.66
N ALA A 558 -2.33 3.20 15.29
CA ALA A 558 -2.45 4.60 15.67
C ALA A 558 -3.02 4.70 17.07
N HIS A 559 -2.49 5.59 17.90
CA HIS A 559 -2.98 5.86 19.24
C HIS A 559 -2.98 7.35 19.52
N CYS A 560 -4.13 7.85 19.99
CA CYS A 560 -4.31 9.26 20.33
C CYS A 560 -3.96 9.49 21.81
N THR A 561 -2.92 10.28 22.07
CA THR A 561 -2.58 10.64 23.44
C THR A 561 -3.31 11.90 23.85
N THR A 562 -4.06 11.80 24.94
CA THR A 562 -4.78 12.92 25.56
C THR A 562 -3.84 13.76 26.43
N ASN A 563 -2.88 14.47 25.82
CA ASN A 563 -2.11 15.45 26.56
C ASN A 563 -2.86 16.78 26.63
N HIS A 564 -2.94 17.32 27.85
CA HIS A 564 -3.74 18.45 28.31
C HIS A 564 -3.42 19.83 27.69
N THR A 565 -2.80 19.89 26.52
CA THR A 565 -2.62 21.16 25.82
C THR A 565 -3.87 21.42 24.99
N ALA A 566 -4.67 22.40 25.39
CA ALA A 566 -5.88 22.77 24.69
C ALA A 566 -5.61 23.03 23.20
N GLY A 567 -6.37 22.35 22.33
CA GLY A 567 -6.28 22.52 20.88
C GLY A 567 -5.16 21.72 20.17
N VAL A 568 -4.40 20.88 20.89
CA VAL A 568 -3.38 20.03 20.28
C VAL A 568 -3.71 18.55 20.53
N VAL A 569 -3.81 17.79 19.44
CA VAL A 569 -3.97 16.33 19.44
C VAL A 569 -2.64 15.70 19.02
N ARG A 570 -2.09 14.83 19.87
CA ARG A 570 -0.89 14.03 19.56
C ARG A 570 -1.31 12.63 19.16
N LEU A 571 -0.85 12.19 18.02
CA LEU A 571 -1.11 10.85 17.50
C LEU A 571 0.21 10.09 17.39
N LEU A 572 0.29 8.98 18.11
CA LEU A 572 1.39 8.02 17.99
C LEU A 572 1.04 7.05 16.87
N VAL A 573 1.87 7.02 15.83
CA VAL A 573 1.60 6.26 14.61
C VAL A 573 2.73 5.26 14.37
N VAL A 574 2.37 4.03 14.01
CA VAL A 574 3.30 2.96 13.63
C VAL A 574 2.94 2.49 12.24
N PRO A 575 3.80 2.71 11.23
CA PRO A 575 3.57 2.22 9.88
C PRO A 575 3.79 0.71 9.79
N GLU A 576 3.17 0.06 8.83
CA GLU A 576 3.43 -1.36 8.54
C GLU A 576 4.77 -1.53 7.82
N PRO A 577 5.66 -2.45 8.25
CA PRO A 577 6.93 -2.70 7.57
C PRO A 577 6.73 -3.21 6.14
N ASN A 578 7.62 -2.81 5.24
CA ASN A 578 7.67 -3.39 3.92
C ASN A 578 8.09 -4.87 4.02
N ASN A 579 7.37 -5.77 3.34
CA ASN A 579 7.64 -7.23 3.36
C ASN A 579 7.52 -7.91 4.73
N PHE A 580 6.55 -7.48 5.53
CA PHE A 580 6.33 -8.01 6.86
C PHE A 580 5.81 -9.47 6.82
N GLN A 581 6.66 -10.43 7.19
CA GLN A 581 6.32 -11.86 7.25
C GLN A 581 6.54 -12.44 8.66
N PRO A 582 5.69 -12.12 9.64
CA PRO A 582 5.89 -12.51 11.05
C PRO A 582 5.75 -14.01 11.30
N TYR A 583 5.20 -14.77 10.36
CA TYR A 583 4.98 -16.21 10.46
C TYR A 583 6.07 -17.05 9.79
N SER A 584 7.13 -16.45 9.29
CA SER A 584 8.32 -17.15 8.80
C SER A 584 9.05 -17.84 9.96
N ASP A 585 9.56 -19.07 9.73
CA ASP A 585 10.35 -19.82 10.71
C ASP A 585 11.69 -19.13 11.05
N ASN A 586 12.15 -18.24 10.17
CA ASN A 586 13.39 -17.46 10.32
C ASN A 586 13.12 -15.99 10.66
N PHE A 587 11.98 -15.68 11.25
CA PHE A 587 11.67 -14.29 11.61
C PHE A 587 12.59 -13.79 12.72
N CYS A 588 13.40 -12.77 12.43
CA CYS A 588 14.40 -12.18 13.31
C CYS A 588 13.91 -10.93 14.08
N GLY A 589 12.61 -10.68 14.11
CA GLY A 589 12.06 -9.50 14.77
C GLY A 589 11.86 -8.30 13.82
N THR A 590 11.57 -7.14 14.40
CA THR A 590 11.31 -5.88 13.67
C THR A 590 12.21 -4.79 14.24
N ASN A 591 12.99 -4.14 13.40
CA ASN A 591 13.85 -3.04 13.81
C ASN A 591 13.05 -1.71 13.85
N PRO A 592 12.84 -1.08 15.02
CA PRO A 592 12.06 0.16 15.11
C PRO A 592 12.66 1.33 14.32
N ASP A 593 13.97 1.38 14.19
CA ASP A 593 14.67 2.50 13.57
C ASP A 593 14.66 2.47 12.03
N GLU A 594 14.49 1.29 11.47
CA GLU A 594 14.45 1.07 10.02
C GLU A 594 13.04 0.73 9.54
N ASP A 595 12.41 -0.27 10.16
CA ASP A 595 11.14 -0.84 9.71
C ASP A 595 9.91 -0.01 10.11
N LEU A 596 9.96 0.60 11.30
CA LEU A 596 8.81 1.33 11.88
C LEU A 596 8.99 2.85 11.83
N LYS A 597 10.03 3.35 11.17
CA LYS A 597 10.28 4.80 11.04
C LYS A 597 9.22 5.43 10.13
N ILE A 598 8.65 6.55 10.60
CA ILE A 598 7.75 7.38 9.78
C ILE A 598 8.62 8.31 8.95
N SER A 599 8.52 8.24 7.62
CA SER A 599 9.15 9.19 6.72
C SER A 599 8.44 10.54 6.77
N ASP A 600 9.17 11.62 6.49
CA ASP A 600 8.57 12.96 6.44
C ASP A 600 7.54 13.10 5.30
N GLU A 601 7.66 12.30 4.26
CA GLU A 601 6.68 12.20 3.17
C GLU A 601 5.35 11.60 3.67
N LEU A 602 5.41 10.43 4.31
CA LEU A 602 4.25 9.79 4.91
C LEU A 602 3.57 10.70 5.95
N LYS A 603 4.37 11.42 6.74
CA LYS A 603 3.87 12.38 7.73
C LYS A 603 3.10 13.53 7.07
N ARG A 604 3.60 14.06 5.94
CA ARG A 604 2.92 15.11 5.17
C ARG A 604 1.60 14.61 4.57
N GLU A 605 1.60 13.41 4.01
CA GLU A 605 0.38 12.80 3.44
C GLU A 605 -0.70 12.58 4.50
N LEU A 606 -0.34 12.03 5.66
CA LEU A 606 -1.26 11.80 6.78
C LEU A 606 -1.81 13.11 7.34
N LEU A 607 -0.97 14.14 7.51
CA LEU A 607 -1.42 15.46 7.95
C LEU A 607 -2.39 16.08 6.97
N LYS A 608 -2.10 16.02 5.67
CA LYS A 608 -3.00 16.49 4.61
C LYS A 608 -4.35 15.75 4.61
N TYR A 609 -4.31 14.43 4.87
CA TYR A 609 -5.50 13.61 4.93
C TYR A 609 -6.40 13.97 6.12
N ILE A 610 -5.80 14.20 7.31
CA ILE A 610 -6.54 14.49 8.53
C ILE A 610 -6.97 15.96 8.62
N ASP A 611 -6.24 16.89 7.99
CA ASP A 611 -6.57 18.32 7.99
C ASP A 611 -7.96 18.61 7.41
N ASN A 612 -8.37 17.83 6.41
CA ASN A 612 -9.69 17.94 5.80
C ASN A 612 -10.83 17.34 6.66
N ARG A 613 -10.49 16.63 7.75
CA ARG A 613 -11.43 15.85 8.57
C ARG A 613 -11.47 16.25 10.04
N LYS A 614 -10.51 17.06 10.49
CA LYS A 614 -10.45 17.56 11.87
C LYS A 614 -11.30 18.81 12.08
N PRO A 615 -11.74 19.11 13.32
CA PRO A 615 -12.40 20.37 13.65
C PRO A 615 -11.47 21.57 13.47
N LEU A 616 -12.04 22.72 13.13
CA LEU A 616 -11.31 23.98 13.04
C LEU A 616 -10.64 24.33 14.38
N GLY A 617 -9.38 24.79 14.32
CA GLY A 617 -8.63 25.21 15.51
C GLY A 617 -7.86 24.09 16.23
N ILE A 618 -8.01 22.82 15.80
CA ILE A 618 -7.22 21.72 16.34
C ILE A 618 -5.94 21.55 15.52
N GLN A 619 -4.79 21.50 16.22
CA GLN A 619 -3.50 21.10 15.64
C GLN A 619 -3.25 19.64 15.90
N VAL A 620 -2.90 18.88 14.85
CA VAL A 620 -2.53 17.47 14.95
C VAL A 620 -1.01 17.36 14.85
N ARG A 621 -0.39 16.63 15.78
CA ARG A 621 1.03 16.28 15.75
C ARG A 621 1.15 14.78 15.63
N LEU A 622 1.86 14.35 14.60
CA LEU A 622 2.18 12.94 14.36
C LEU A 622 3.55 12.66 14.96
N GLU A 623 3.61 11.70 15.85
CA GLU A 623 4.83 11.27 16.54
C GLU A 623 4.94 9.75 16.51
N GLN A 624 6.14 9.23 16.71
CA GLN A 624 6.36 7.79 16.91
C GLN A 624 6.23 7.45 18.39
N PRO A 625 5.72 6.26 18.75
CA PRO A 625 5.81 5.78 20.12
C PRO A 625 7.29 5.56 20.50
N ARG A 626 7.57 5.58 21.79
CA ARG A 626 8.87 5.11 22.27
C ARG A 626 8.91 3.59 22.16
N TYR A 627 10.07 3.06 21.82
CA TYR A 627 10.26 1.62 21.76
C TYR A 627 11.17 1.17 22.91
N VAL A 628 10.82 0.05 23.52
CA VAL A 628 11.58 -0.59 24.59
C VAL A 628 11.93 -2.01 24.13
N GLY A 629 13.21 -2.26 23.93
CA GLY A 629 13.70 -3.57 23.53
C GLY A 629 13.65 -4.56 24.70
N VAL A 630 13.34 -5.81 24.41
CA VAL A 630 13.34 -6.89 25.39
C VAL A 630 14.22 -8.02 24.91
N ARG A 631 15.22 -8.34 25.71
CA ARG A 631 16.04 -9.56 25.59
C ARG A 631 15.59 -10.56 26.64
N VAL A 632 15.38 -11.80 26.22
CA VAL A 632 14.94 -12.89 27.08
C VAL A 632 16.07 -13.92 27.22
N ARG A 633 16.39 -14.32 28.45
CA ARG A 633 17.18 -15.50 28.73
C ARG A 633 16.26 -16.51 29.38
N LEU A 634 16.18 -17.71 28.81
CA LEU A 634 15.33 -18.76 29.35
C LEU A 634 16.00 -20.13 29.34
N GLU A 635 15.72 -20.90 30.36
CA GLU A 635 16.11 -22.28 30.48
C GLU A 635 14.98 -23.21 30.00
N VAL A 636 15.29 -24.17 29.14
CA VAL A 636 14.30 -25.04 28.53
C VAL A 636 14.72 -26.51 28.68
N LEU A 637 13.80 -27.33 29.17
CA LEU A 637 13.90 -28.78 29.10
C LEU A 637 13.13 -29.29 27.89
N LEU A 638 13.83 -30.00 27.00
CA LEU A 638 13.24 -30.51 25.76
C LEU A 638 12.46 -31.82 25.98
N GLU A 639 11.48 -32.06 25.12
CA GLU A 639 10.74 -33.34 25.09
C GLU A 639 11.63 -34.48 24.53
N LYS A 640 11.55 -35.68 25.09
CA LYS A 640 12.49 -36.79 24.77
C LYS A 640 12.41 -37.34 23.34
N ASN A 641 11.31 -37.09 22.60
CA ASN A 641 11.07 -37.68 21.29
C ASN A 641 11.13 -36.66 20.13
N ILE A 642 11.94 -35.63 20.25
CA ILE A 642 12.08 -34.62 19.22
C ILE A 642 12.94 -35.17 18.06
N ARG A 643 12.47 -34.95 16.81
CA ARG A 643 13.22 -35.32 15.60
C ARG A 643 14.16 -34.21 15.13
N LEU A 644 14.08 -33.04 15.73
CA LEU A 644 14.84 -31.84 15.39
C LEU A 644 16.15 -31.80 16.21
N SER A 645 17.17 -31.19 15.65
CA SER A 645 18.40 -30.89 16.38
C SER A 645 18.16 -29.78 17.43
N GLU A 646 18.99 -29.72 18.47
CA GLU A 646 18.92 -28.66 19.48
C GLU A 646 19.01 -27.25 18.86
N GLU A 647 19.81 -27.08 17.82
CA GLU A 647 19.97 -25.80 17.13
C GLU A 647 18.70 -25.41 16.34
N GLU A 648 18.05 -26.36 15.69
CA GLU A 648 16.77 -26.10 15.02
C GLU A 648 15.66 -25.72 16.01
N VAL A 649 15.65 -26.36 17.19
CA VAL A 649 14.72 -26.00 18.26
C VAL A 649 15.03 -24.61 18.82
N ARG A 650 16.32 -24.27 18.98
CA ARG A 650 16.76 -22.94 19.42
C ARG A 650 16.28 -21.86 18.47
N ILE A 651 16.44 -22.03 17.16
CA ILE A 651 15.98 -21.11 16.14
C ILE A 651 14.46 -20.93 16.21
N ARG A 652 13.70 -22.02 16.35
CA ARG A 652 12.24 -21.96 16.47
C ARG A 652 11.77 -21.21 17.71
N ILE A 653 12.39 -21.45 18.86
CA ILE A 653 12.05 -20.74 20.10
C ILE A 653 12.37 -19.24 19.94
N LYS A 654 13.54 -18.89 19.37
CA LYS A 654 13.88 -17.49 19.08
C LYS A 654 12.84 -16.84 18.15
N ALA A 655 12.51 -17.45 17.01
CA ALA A 655 11.51 -16.94 16.08
C ALA A 655 10.14 -16.78 16.73
N PHE A 656 9.79 -17.70 17.64
CA PHE A 656 8.55 -17.62 18.40
C PHE A 656 8.54 -16.45 19.39
N LEU A 657 9.64 -16.20 20.10
CA LEU A 657 9.80 -15.04 20.98
C LEU A 657 9.76 -13.73 20.20
N HIS A 658 10.45 -13.66 19.06
CA HIS A 658 10.40 -12.51 18.17
C HIS A 658 8.97 -12.20 17.67
N ARG A 659 8.20 -13.24 17.40
CA ARG A 659 6.79 -13.12 17.02
C ARG A 659 5.93 -12.65 18.19
N PHE A 660 6.09 -13.26 19.35
CA PHE A 660 5.30 -12.93 20.54
C PHE A 660 5.54 -11.50 21.02
N LEU A 661 6.77 -11.03 21.00
CA LEU A 661 7.16 -9.66 21.39
C LEU A 661 7.04 -8.64 20.26
N ASN A 662 6.44 -9.03 19.13
CA ASN A 662 6.33 -8.12 18.00
C ASN A 662 5.33 -6.98 18.28
N PRO A 663 5.67 -5.71 17.99
CA PRO A 663 4.79 -4.57 18.23
C PRO A 663 3.53 -4.55 17.38
N LEU A 664 3.50 -5.28 16.24
CA LEU A 664 2.40 -5.25 15.27
C LEU A 664 1.50 -6.47 15.31
N LYS A 665 2.09 -7.67 15.48
CA LYS A 665 1.38 -8.97 15.43
C LYS A 665 1.70 -9.85 16.64
N GLY A 666 2.33 -9.29 17.67
CA GLY A 666 2.65 -10.02 18.91
C GLY A 666 1.49 -10.05 19.90
N GLY A 667 1.81 -10.50 21.12
CA GLY A 667 0.83 -10.66 22.20
C GLY A 667 0.02 -11.95 22.10
N PHE A 668 -0.87 -12.17 23.07
CA PHE A 668 -1.72 -13.37 23.14
C PHE A 668 -2.83 -13.37 22.05
N ASP A 669 -3.27 -12.19 21.64
CA ASP A 669 -4.35 -12.00 20.67
C ASP A 669 -3.83 -11.89 19.23
N GLY A 670 -2.51 -11.77 19.02
CA GLY A 670 -1.90 -11.60 17.70
C GLY A 670 -2.15 -10.22 17.05
N GLU A 671 -2.70 -9.26 17.81
CA GLU A 671 -2.98 -7.90 17.36
C GLU A 671 -1.83 -6.91 17.63
N GLY A 672 -0.68 -7.42 18.10
CA GLY A 672 0.48 -6.65 18.48
C GLY A 672 0.52 -6.30 19.97
N TRP A 673 1.72 -5.99 20.46
CA TRP A 673 1.89 -5.64 21.87
C TRP A 673 1.23 -4.30 22.18
N GLU A 674 0.31 -4.26 23.15
CA GLU A 674 -0.43 -3.04 23.50
C GLU A 674 0.50 -1.94 24.02
N LEU A 675 0.19 -0.67 23.66
CA LEU A 675 0.90 0.50 24.15
C LEU A 675 0.83 0.57 25.68
N GLY A 676 1.97 0.76 26.33
CA GLY A 676 2.05 0.86 27.80
C GLY A 676 1.84 -0.44 28.58
N LYS A 677 1.61 -1.56 27.90
CA LYS A 677 1.42 -2.86 28.56
C LYS A 677 2.75 -3.38 29.08
N LYS A 678 2.75 -3.75 30.36
CA LYS A 678 3.90 -4.39 31.01
C LYS A 678 4.08 -5.82 30.52
N LEU A 679 5.33 -6.28 30.53
CA LEU A 679 5.69 -7.67 30.27
C LEU A 679 6.17 -8.32 31.57
N HIS A 680 5.58 -9.46 31.91
CA HIS A 680 6.01 -10.29 33.05
C HIS A 680 6.73 -11.55 32.56
N ALA A 681 7.76 -12.00 33.28
CA ALA A 681 8.48 -13.24 32.96
C ALA A 681 7.54 -14.46 32.87
N SER A 682 6.46 -14.47 33.69
CA SER A 682 5.44 -15.53 33.66
C SER A 682 4.67 -15.62 32.34
N GLU A 683 4.54 -14.52 31.58
CA GLU A 683 3.91 -14.52 30.26
C GLU A 683 4.78 -15.27 29.24
N ILE A 684 6.10 -15.09 29.31
CA ILE A 684 7.06 -15.83 28.47
C ILE A 684 6.99 -17.33 28.79
N VAL A 685 6.95 -17.69 30.09
CA VAL A 685 6.77 -19.09 30.50
C VAL A 685 5.50 -19.67 29.91
N ALA A 686 4.36 -18.97 30.07
CA ALA A 686 3.05 -19.43 29.60
C ALA A 686 2.98 -19.66 28.10
N VAL A 687 3.74 -18.88 27.35
CA VAL A 687 3.77 -18.92 25.89
C VAL A 687 4.74 -20.01 25.40
N CYS A 688 5.96 -20.07 25.93
CA CYS A 688 6.94 -21.09 25.55
C CYS A 688 6.50 -22.49 25.94
N GLN A 689 5.78 -22.65 27.05
CA GLN A 689 5.23 -23.94 27.50
C GLN A 689 4.19 -24.55 26.54
N LYS A 690 3.62 -23.73 25.61
CA LYS A 690 2.67 -24.23 24.60
C LYS A 690 3.37 -24.85 23.38
N MET A 691 4.67 -24.71 23.27
CA MET A 691 5.41 -25.27 22.13
C MET A 691 5.54 -26.80 22.30
N PRO A 692 5.31 -27.58 21.26
CA PRO A 692 5.34 -29.04 21.32
C PRO A 692 6.72 -29.62 21.62
N GLU A 693 7.79 -28.84 21.33
CA GLU A 693 9.18 -29.22 21.57
C GLU A 693 9.61 -29.01 23.04
N VAL A 694 8.86 -28.20 23.80
CA VAL A 694 9.19 -27.78 25.15
C VAL A 694 8.43 -28.60 26.17
N LYS A 695 9.16 -29.33 27.00
CA LYS A 695 8.56 -30.09 28.11
C LYS A 695 8.36 -29.22 29.36
N TYR A 696 9.38 -28.41 29.69
CA TYR A 696 9.33 -27.55 30.85
C TYR A 696 10.21 -26.30 30.61
N VAL A 697 9.74 -25.16 31.05
CA VAL A 697 10.46 -23.90 31.07
C VAL A 697 10.95 -23.65 32.48
N GLY A 698 12.26 -23.53 32.63
CA GLY A 698 12.93 -23.24 33.91
C GLY A 698 12.92 -21.76 34.26
N ASP A 699 14.09 -21.23 34.59
CA ASP A 699 14.23 -19.81 34.95
C ASP A 699 14.12 -18.92 33.71
N VAL A 700 13.41 -17.80 33.85
CA VAL A 700 13.23 -16.80 32.80
C VAL A 700 13.64 -15.44 33.31
N LYS A 701 14.62 -14.83 32.65
CA LYS A 701 15.14 -13.51 32.96
C LYS A 701 14.87 -12.56 31.83
N LEU A 702 14.39 -11.34 32.14
CA LEU A 702 14.10 -10.28 31.20
C LEU A 702 15.12 -9.16 31.36
N PHE A 703 15.64 -8.68 30.24
CA PHE A 703 16.56 -7.56 30.18
C PHE A 703 15.97 -6.46 29.30
N GLU A 704 16.06 -5.24 29.79
CA GLU A 704 15.52 -4.08 29.10
C GLU A 704 16.60 -3.42 28.22
N ALA A 705 16.26 -3.10 26.96
CA ALA A 705 17.11 -2.31 26.09
C ALA A 705 16.45 -0.98 25.79
N ARG A 706 17.18 0.11 26.00
CA ARG A 706 16.72 1.50 25.76
C ARG A 706 17.61 2.19 24.75
N LYS A 707 17.01 3.10 23.99
CA LYS A 707 17.71 3.92 23.01
C LYS A 707 18.27 5.18 23.66
N PHE A 708 19.58 5.36 23.54
CA PHE A 708 20.32 6.56 23.91
C PHE A 708 20.82 7.29 22.66
N PRO A 709 21.31 8.53 22.76
CA PRO A 709 21.89 9.24 21.61
C PRO A 709 23.02 8.50 20.90
N GLN A 710 23.77 7.65 21.63
CA GLN A 710 24.86 6.83 21.12
C GLN A 710 24.41 5.49 20.50
N GLY A 711 23.16 5.09 20.69
CA GLY A 711 22.65 3.81 20.20
C GLY A 711 21.77 3.08 21.20
N TRP A 712 21.48 1.81 20.95
CA TRP A 712 20.72 0.95 21.85
C TRP A 712 21.65 0.33 22.91
N VAL A 713 21.26 0.44 24.17
CA VAL A 713 21.98 -0.15 25.29
C VAL A 713 21.06 -1.13 26.03
N CYS A 714 21.49 -2.38 26.19
CA CYS A 714 20.78 -3.39 26.96
C CYS A 714 21.31 -3.37 28.39
N GLU A 715 20.41 -3.29 29.37
CA GLU A 715 20.76 -3.36 30.79
C GLU A 715 21.14 -4.80 31.15
N ASP A 716 22.14 -4.95 32.03
CA ASP A 716 22.59 -6.27 32.53
C ASP A 716 21.81 -6.73 33.77
N GLU A 717 20.93 -5.88 34.31
CA GLU A 717 20.12 -6.22 35.46
C GLU A 717 18.89 -7.03 35.04
N ASP A 718 18.67 -8.14 35.77
CA ASP A 718 17.49 -8.99 35.59
C ASP A 718 16.27 -8.31 36.20
N ASN A 719 15.25 -8.09 35.33
CA ASN A 719 14.00 -7.49 35.75
C ASN A 719 12.86 -8.53 35.71
N PRO A 720 12.13 -8.76 36.81
CA PRO A 720 11.00 -9.68 36.81
C PRO A 720 9.80 -9.17 35.97
N GLU A 721 9.80 -7.87 35.71
CA GLU A 721 8.76 -7.17 34.96
C GLU A 721 9.39 -6.00 34.20
N ILE A 722 9.05 -5.84 32.91
CA ILE A 722 9.44 -4.68 32.11
C ILE A 722 8.25 -3.74 31.97
N ASN A 723 8.43 -2.50 32.40
CA ASN A 723 7.40 -1.46 32.30
C ASN A 723 7.82 -0.40 31.28
N PRO A 724 7.27 -0.41 30.06
CA PRO A 724 7.68 0.50 29.00
C PRO A 724 7.25 1.95 29.27
N GLY A 725 6.22 2.16 30.09
CA GLY A 725 5.57 3.47 30.26
C GLY A 725 4.40 3.68 29.26
N SER A 726 3.54 4.65 29.56
CA SER A 726 2.25 4.82 28.86
C SER A 726 2.32 5.14 27.35
N GLU A 727 3.43 5.66 26.86
CA GLU A 727 3.64 6.05 25.46
C GLU A 727 4.69 5.20 24.74
N ALA A 728 4.97 4.01 25.27
CA ALA A 728 5.98 3.13 24.70
C ALA A 728 5.42 1.75 24.37
N ILE A 729 6.04 1.10 23.38
CA ILE A 729 5.70 -0.24 22.93
C ILE A 729 6.92 -1.14 23.10
N ILE A 730 6.70 -2.35 23.60
CA ILE A 730 7.73 -3.38 23.72
C ILE A 730 7.96 -4.02 22.35
N PHE A 731 9.23 -4.31 22.04
CA PHE A 731 9.60 -5.11 20.87
C PHE A 731 10.72 -6.10 21.26
N SER A 732 10.84 -7.15 20.47
CA SER A 732 11.91 -8.11 20.63
C SER A 732 13.23 -7.51 20.18
N TRP A 733 14.18 -7.39 21.10
CA TRP A 733 15.46 -6.78 20.82
C TRP A 733 16.50 -7.83 20.41
N GLU A 734 17.07 -7.63 19.23
CA GLU A 734 18.26 -8.32 18.75
C GLU A 734 19.26 -7.27 18.27
N GLN A 735 20.50 -7.38 18.70
CA GLN A 735 21.50 -6.38 18.36
C GLN A 735 21.93 -6.57 16.90
N LEU A 736 21.20 -5.94 15.98
CA LEU A 736 21.54 -6.00 14.57
C LEU A 736 22.67 -5.05 14.15
N ASN A 737 23.01 -4.00 14.94
CA ASN A 737 24.02 -3.00 14.59
C ASN A 737 24.52 -2.15 15.78
N SER A 738 24.86 -2.69 16.94
CA SER A 738 25.48 -1.91 17.99
C SER A 738 27.00 -2.01 17.93
N HIS A 739 27.65 -0.86 18.07
CA HIS A 739 29.10 -0.72 18.05
C HIS A 739 29.79 -1.59 19.11
N PRO A 740 30.79 -2.43 18.74
CA PRO A 740 31.47 -3.28 19.70
C PRO A 740 32.46 -2.54 20.62
N GLU A 741 32.67 -1.25 20.44
CA GLU A 741 33.76 -0.57 21.16
C GLU A 741 33.47 -0.17 22.60
N GLU A 742 32.22 -0.09 23.07
CA GLU A 742 31.92 0.27 24.45
C GLU A 742 31.92 -0.91 25.42
N GLU A 743 31.85 -2.16 24.95
CA GLU A 743 31.96 -3.36 25.84
C GLU A 743 33.37 -3.71 26.28
N LEU A 744 34.41 -3.14 25.66
CA LEU A 744 35.81 -3.47 25.98
C LEU A 744 36.37 -2.80 27.24
N ASN A 745 35.64 -1.89 27.89
CA ASN A 745 36.13 -1.19 29.10
C ASN A 745 35.66 -1.75 30.43
N PHE A 746 34.81 -2.76 30.46
CA PHE A 746 34.41 -3.47 31.65
C PHE A 746 34.90 -4.93 31.58
N GLY A 747 36.04 -5.20 32.14
CA GLY A 747 36.78 -6.46 32.16
C GLY A 747 36.04 -7.73 32.59
N LEU A 748 35.01 -8.12 31.90
CA LEU A 748 34.35 -9.40 32.00
C LEU A 748 34.33 -10.07 30.60
N ASN A 749 34.95 -11.27 30.54
CA ASN A 749 34.87 -12.17 29.37
C ASN A 749 33.40 -12.54 29.11
N LEU A 750 32.69 -11.71 28.37
CA LEU A 750 31.35 -12.02 27.84
C LEU A 750 31.52 -12.45 26.40
N GLU A 751 31.20 -13.72 26.14
CA GLU A 751 30.99 -14.17 24.74
C GLU A 751 29.93 -13.27 24.06
N PRO A 752 30.09 -12.89 22.81
CA PRO A 752 29.15 -12.04 22.11
C PRO A 752 27.85 -12.82 21.84
N ASN A 753 26.96 -12.87 22.82
CA ASN A 753 25.63 -13.45 22.68
C ASN A 753 24.63 -12.34 22.32
N PHE A 754 24.47 -12.07 21.04
CA PHE A 754 23.50 -11.12 20.51
C PHE A 754 22.12 -11.79 20.44
N GLY A 755 21.08 -11.13 20.98
CA GLY A 755 19.70 -11.58 20.95
C GLY A 755 19.26 -12.44 22.14
N HIS A 756 18.13 -13.16 21.98
CA HIS A 756 17.59 -14.04 23.01
C HIS A 756 18.52 -15.22 23.30
N ILE A 757 18.70 -15.54 24.58
CA ILE A 757 19.56 -16.63 25.06
C ILE A 757 18.67 -17.79 25.49
N ILE A 758 18.89 -18.96 24.90
CA ILE A 758 18.13 -20.17 25.20
C ILE A 758 19.16 -21.23 25.69
N GLU A 759 19.02 -21.66 26.94
CA GLU A 759 19.86 -22.66 27.57
C GLU A 759 19.04 -23.95 27.71
N PHE A 760 19.61 -25.06 27.24
CA PHE A 760 18.95 -26.35 27.42
C PHE A 760 19.43 -26.99 28.71
N ILE A 761 18.47 -27.49 29.50
CA ILE A 761 18.73 -28.15 30.79
C ILE A 761 18.69 -29.67 30.55
N ASP A 762 19.71 -30.37 31.01
CA ASP A 762 19.73 -31.83 31.06
C ASP A 762 18.90 -32.37 32.22
N TYR A 763 18.40 -33.61 32.06
CA TYR A 763 17.58 -34.29 33.06
C TYR A 763 18.35 -34.59 34.36
#